data_36b960a6b7f005888e0098872a188945
#
_entry.id   36b960a6b7f005888e0098872a188945
#
_cell.length_a   1.000
_cell.length_b   1.000
_cell.length_c   1.000
_cell.angle_alpha   90.00
_cell.angle_beta   90.00
_cell.angle_gamma   90.00
#
_symmetry.space_group_name_H-M   'P 1'
#
loop_
_entity.id
_entity.type
_entity.pdbx_description
1 polymer ?
#
loop_
_entity_poly.entity_id
_entity_poly.type
_entity_poly.pdbx_seq_one_letter_code
_entity_poly.pdbx_strand_id
1 'polypeptide(L)'
;MERAVARGEFACLVFNSVSIKLKGRGIRSVIAAGVVASALSAGAVCAPAMAQDKASADHIKAVTSAVDTGFIRANAATSKDWPTIGLDYAETRYSKLDQINTDNVKQLGLKWTYDLESVRGVEATPLVVDGIMYVTASWSVVHAIDVRTGKRLWTYDPGVPRDGGYKGCCDVVNRGVALYKGKVFVGAFDGRLVAIDAVTGKKVWEEDTIVDHSHSYTITGAPRVVNGKVLIGNGGAEFGVRGYLTAYDADTGNQLWRWFVVPGDPSKSFEDESMEKAAKTWDPAGKYWINGGGGTPWDTMAYDPDLNLIYIGTGNGAPWNRNKRSPAGGDNLYLASIVALNADTGKYVWHYQETPGDNWDYTSTQPMILADLTIDGAPRKVILHAPKNGFFFVIDRTNGKFISAKNYVDVNWAKGYDANGRPIEVPEARGEKPYDAIPGPYGAHNWHPMSFNPKTGLVYLPAQHVPLNLSEDKSWRNNSNIPGQAMSGLGWNLATAINVVDPTSQPFGRLIAWDPVKQQQVWKQDYVSPWNGGTLTTAGNLVFQGSADGRFIAYNATTGEKLWESPTGTGIVAGPATYMVDGVQYVSVAVGWGGVFGLLERATDKEGPGTVFTFAVGGNASPPEFTKYQMQGLVEGVKYNPADVGPGTLLYVSNCVFCHGVPGVNKGGAIKNLGYIPASELANLKDIAFNGPFKAHGMPDFTGKLKEEDLLKITAFIQGTADAIRPKPAAK
;
A
#
# COMPACT_ATOMS: atom_id res chain seq x y z
N MET A 1 -44.78 -4.61 15.61
CA MET A 1 -45.12 -4.13 14.24
C MET A 1 -44.04 -3.19 13.66
N GLU A 2 -42.85 -3.12 14.23
CA GLU A 2 -41.81 -2.15 13.77
C GLU A 2 -40.50 -2.79 13.28
N ARG A 3 -40.52 -4.02 12.82
CA ARG A 3 -39.32 -4.70 12.29
C ARG A 3 -39.44 -5.22 10.85
N ALA A 4 -40.44 -4.79 10.09
CA ALA A 4 -40.70 -5.29 8.73
C ALA A 4 -40.35 -4.29 7.60
N VAL A 5 -39.79 -3.12 7.91
CA VAL A 5 -39.51 -2.06 6.91
C VAL A 5 -38.08 -2.10 6.37
N ALA A 6 -37.21 -2.93 6.95
CA ALA A 6 -35.78 -2.95 6.57
C ALA A 6 -35.39 -4.06 5.58
N ARG A 7 -36.33 -4.83 5.06
CA ARG A 7 -36.00 -5.92 4.13
C ARG A 7 -36.96 -5.97 2.97
N GLY A 8 -37.08 -5.03 2.16
CA GLY A 8 -37.69 -5.05 0.83
C GLY A 8 -38.56 -6.28 0.38
N GLU A 9 -39.13 -7.02 1.32
CA GLU A 9 -40.03 -8.11 1.06
C GLU A 9 -41.47 -7.60 1.26
N PHE A 10 -42.09 -7.10 0.22
CA PHE A 10 -43.53 -6.91 0.17
C PHE A 10 -44.19 -8.29 0.07
N ALA A 11 -44.55 -8.86 1.23
CA ALA A 11 -45.43 -9.99 1.28
C ALA A 11 -46.86 -9.55 0.85
N CYS A 12 -47.41 -10.19 -0.14
CA CYS A 12 -48.83 -10.09 -0.50
C CYS A 12 -49.67 -10.52 0.69
N LEU A 13 -50.33 -9.58 1.35
CA LEU A 13 -51.32 -9.88 2.38
C LEU A 13 -52.59 -10.46 1.70
N VAL A 14 -52.78 -11.76 1.89
CA VAL A 14 -54.05 -12.44 1.58
C VAL A 14 -55.05 -12.11 2.68
N PHE A 15 -56.09 -11.35 2.37
CA PHE A 15 -57.22 -11.17 3.26
C PHE A 15 -58.06 -12.46 3.32
N ASN A 16 -57.94 -13.21 4.43
CA ASN A 16 -58.90 -14.25 4.76
C ASN A 16 -60.18 -13.61 5.30
N SER A 17 -61.29 -13.88 4.58
CA SER A 17 -62.63 -13.52 5.00
C SER A 17 -62.99 -14.21 6.34
N VAL A 18 -63.27 -13.41 7.33
CA VAL A 18 -63.83 -13.88 8.60
C VAL A 18 -65.35 -14.13 8.41
N SER A 19 -65.75 -15.37 8.43
CA SER A 19 -67.17 -15.75 8.51
C SER A 19 -67.67 -15.59 9.97
N ILE A 20 -68.51 -14.60 10.19
CA ILE A 20 -69.25 -14.44 11.43
C ILE A 20 -70.54 -15.32 11.37
N LYS A 21 -70.62 -16.37 12.19
CA LYS A 21 -71.82 -17.12 12.42
C LYS A 21 -72.75 -16.36 13.37
N LEU A 22 -73.84 -15.81 12.87
CA LEU A 22 -74.96 -15.37 13.68
C LEU A 22 -75.96 -16.52 13.82
N LYS A 23 -76.23 -16.95 15.06
CA LYS A 23 -77.36 -17.78 15.46
C LYS A 23 -78.55 -16.87 15.76
N GLY A 24 -79.72 -17.19 15.22
CA GLY A 24 -80.99 -16.72 15.81
C GLY A 24 -82.15 -16.55 14.86
N ARG A 25 -82.96 -17.58 14.79
CA ARG A 25 -84.44 -17.64 14.67
C ARG A 25 -85.16 -16.69 13.74
N GLY A 26 -85.77 -17.29 12.70
CA GLY A 26 -87.21 -17.30 12.36
C GLY A 26 -87.80 -16.09 11.65
N ILE A 27 -88.26 -16.33 10.50
CA ILE A 27 -89.66 -16.13 10.01
C ILE A 27 -89.66 -15.79 8.49
N ARG A 28 -90.51 -16.46 7.85
CA ARG A 28 -90.93 -16.54 6.46
C ARG A 28 -91.09 -15.23 5.66
N SER A 29 -90.85 -15.35 4.37
CA SER A 29 -91.72 -15.09 3.22
C SER A 29 -91.11 -14.19 2.14
N VAL A 30 -90.95 -14.79 0.98
CA VAL A 30 -91.30 -14.40 -0.42
C VAL A 30 -91.10 -12.92 -0.81
N ILE A 31 -90.21 -12.71 -1.81
CA ILE A 31 -90.55 -12.21 -3.14
C ILE A 31 -89.28 -12.19 -4.00
N ALA A 32 -89.38 -12.70 -5.23
CA ALA A 32 -88.38 -12.70 -6.26
C ALA A 32 -88.25 -11.31 -6.92
N ALA A 33 -87.04 -10.84 -7.09
CA ALA A 33 -86.68 -9.85 -8.11
C ALA A 33 -85.18 -10.08 -8.52
N GLY A 34 -85.00 -10.43 -9.77
CA GLY A 34 -83.71 -10.66 -10.34
C GLY A 34 -82.90 -9.33 -10.50
N VAL A 35 -81.70 -9.33 -10.08
CA VAL A 35 -80.74 -8.32 -10.48
C VAL A 35 -79.48 -9.08 -10.96
N VAL A 36 -79.22 -8.96 -12.25
CA VAL A 36 -78.00 -9.42 -12.89
C VAL A 36 -76.83 -8.49 -12.37
N ALA A 37 -76.01 -8.97 -11.48
CA ALA A 37 -74.82 -8.28 -11.12
C ALA A 37 -73.68 -8.78 -12.01
N SER A 38 -73.25 -7.96 -12.95
CA SER A 38 -72.00 -8.15 -13.72
C SER A 38 -70.79 -8.06 -12.79
N ALA A 39 -70.15 -9.18 -12.50
CA ALA A 39 -68.94 -9.22 -11.80
C ALA A 39 -67.77 -8.76 -12.73
N LEU A 40 -67.37 -7.51 -12.63
CA LEU A 40 -66.12 -7.04 -13.16
C LEU A 40 -65.00 -7.61 -12.26
N SER A 41 -64.35 -8.69 -12.72
CA SER A 41 -63.09 -9.18 -12.14
C SER A 41 -61.97 -8.20 -12.47
N ALA A 42 -61.67 -7.27 -11.57
CA ALA A 42 -60.42 -6.52 -11.61
C ALA A 42 -59.26 -7.49 -11.34
N GLY A 43 -58.66 -8.03 -12.39
CA GLY A 43 -57.41 -8.74 -12.31
C GLY A 43 -56.32 -7.75 -11.89
N ALA A 44 -55.87 -7.82 -10.64
CA ALA A 44 -54.66 -7.16 -10.23
C ALA A 44 -53.49 -7.78 -11.00
N VAL A 45 -53.07 -7.11 -12.05
CA VAL A 45 -51.79 -7.41 -12.71
C VAL A 45 -50.71 -7.03 -11.73
N CYS A 46 -50.18 -8.00 -10.97
CA CYS A 46 -48.91 -7.82 -10.31
C CYS A 46 -47.88 -7.59 -11.41
N ALA A 47 -47.45 -6.34 -11.62
CA ALA A 47 -46.29 -6.05 -12.41
C ALA A 47 -45.09 -6.77 -11.74
N PRO A 48 -44.30 -7.56 -12.48
CA PRO A 48 -43.07 -8.11 -11.90
C PRO A 48 -42.25 -6.92 -11.41
N ALA A 49 -41.85 -6.94 -10.15
CA ALA A 49 -40.85 -6.01 -9.66
C ALA A 49 -39.66 -6.11 -10.62
N MET A 50 -39.39 -5.06 -11.39
CA MET A 50 -38.24 -5.02 -12.26
C MET A 50 -37.02 -5.29 -11.36
N ALA A 51 -36.30 -6.35 -11.68
CA ALA A 51 -35.02 -6.60 -11.00
C ALA A 51 -34.19 -5.33 -11.19
N GLN A 52 -33.88 -4.63 -10.07
CA GLN A 52 -33.15 -3.40 -10.13
C GLN A 52 -31.79 -3.73 -10.74
N ASP A 53 -31.43 -3.02 -11.81
CA ASP A 53 -30.09 -3.18 -12.42
C ASP A 53 -29.04 -2.78 -11.37
N LYS A 54 -28.35 -3.78 -10.84
CA LYS A 54 -27.39 -3.62 -9.74
C LYS A 54 -26.09 -2.91 -10.14
N ALA A 55 -25.95 -2.50 -11.40
CA ALA A 55 -24.92 -1.60 -11.89
C ALA A 55 -25.50 -0.22 -12.30
N SER A 56 -26.78 0.03 -12.07
CA SER A 56 -27.40 1.32 -12.36
C SER A 56 -26.85 2.44 -11.47
N ALA A 57 -26.93 3.67 -11.96
CA ALA A 57 -26.52 4.86 -11.19
C ALA A 57 -27.27 4.96 -9.85
N ASP A 58 -28.55 4.62 -9.82
CA ASP A 58 -29.37 4.63 -8.59
C ASP A 58 -28.91 3.59 -7.59
N HIS A 59 -28.55 2.37 -8.04
CA HIS A 59 -28.01 1.36 -7.17
C HIS A 59 -26.65 1.78 -6.61
N ILE A 60 -25.70 2.22 -7.47
CA ILE A 60 -24.37 2.67 -7.06
C ILE A 60 -24.51 3.81 -6.03
N LYS A 61 -25.39 4.78 -6.29
CA LYS A 61 -25.66 5.88 -5.36
C LYS A 61 -26.16 5.39 -4.01
N ALA A 62 -27.14 4.48 -4.02
CA ALA A 62 -27.74 3.95 -2.79
C ALA A 62 -26.69 3.26 -1.90
N VAL A 63 -25.91 2.32 -2.48
CA VAL A 63 -24.96 1.51 -1.72
C VAL A 63 -23.74 2.31 -1.26
N THR A 64 -23.21 3.22 -2.09
CA THR A 64 -22.02 4.01 -1.74
C THR A 64 -22.34 5.16 -0.78
N SER A 65 -23.53 5.77 -0.87
CA SER A 65 -23.97 6.80 0.09
C SER A 65 -24.21 6.24 1.49
N ALA A 66 -24.46 4.94 1.62
CA ALA A 66 -24.65 4.27 2.89
C ALA A 66 -23.31 4.02 3.63
N VAL A 67 -22.17 4.10 2.93
CA VAL A 67 -20.85 3.84 3.53
C VAL A 67 -20.45 5.02 4.40
N ASP A 68 -20.51 4.82 5.71
CA ASP A 68 -20.02 5.73 6.74
C ASP A 68 -19.29 4.95 7.84
N THR A 69 -18.91 5.63 8.92
CA THR A 69 -18.24 5.00 10.06
C THR A 69 -19.10 3.90 10.70
N GLY A 70 -20.42 4.11 10.75
CA GLY A 70 -21.36 3.11 11.27
C GLY A 70 -21.44 1.87 10.38
N PHE A 71 -21.49 2.06 9.06
CA PHE A 71 -21.46 0.97 8.08
C PHE A 71 -20.18 0.12 8.22
N ILE A 72 -19.00 0.77 8.27
CA ILE A 72 -17.71 0.07 8.39
C ILE A 72 -17.66 -0.76 9.68
N ARG A 73 -18.11 -0.19 10.82
CA ARG A 73 -18.20 -0.90 12.10
C ARG A 73 -19.17 -2.08 12.04
N ALA A 74 -20.33 -1.91 11.42
CA ALA A 74 -21.32 -2.97 11.29
C ALA A 74 -20.84 -4.09 10.35
N ASN A 75 -20.17 -3.75 9.25
CA ASN A 75 -19.59 -4.70 8.31
C ASN A 75 -18.52 -5.59 8.95
N ALA A 76 -17.76 -5.11 9.94
CA ALA A 76 -16.81 -5.92 10.70
C ALA A 76 -17.44 -7.16 11.36
N ALA A 77 -18.76 -7.16 11.60
CA ALA A 77 -19.47 -8.31 12.16
C ALA A 77 -19.79 -9.40 11.11
N THR A 78 -19.87 -9.05 9.83
CA THR A 78 -20.27 -9.97 8.75
C THR A 78 -19.18 -10.16 7.69
N SER A 79 -18.33 -9.16 7.47
CA SER A 79 -17.34 -9.08 6.40
C SER A 79 -17.96 -9.26 5.01
N LYS A 80 -19.23 -8.85 4.84
CA LYS A 80 -19.95 -9.03 3.58
C LYS A 80 -19.34 -8.18 2.47
N ASP A 81 -18.90 -7.00 2.81
CA ASP A 81 -18.24 -6.05 1.93
C ASP A 81 -16.77 -5.86 2.33
N TRP A 82 -15.98 -5.21 1.47
CA TRP A 82 -14.61 -4.78 1.74
C TRP A 82 -14.51 -3.26 1.62
N PRO A 83 -15.06 -2.48 2.59
CA PRO A 83 -15.31 -1.05 2.43
C PRO A 83 -14.10 -0.15 2.72
N THR A 84 -13.02 -0.69 3.29
CA THR A 84 -11.77 0.01 3.60
C THR A 84 -10.57 -0.93 3.42
N ILE A 85 -9.37 -0.39 3.33
CA ILE A 85 -8.14 -1.13 2.99
C ILE A 85 -7.93 -2.38 3.84
N GLY A 86 -8.14 -2.30 5.14
CA GLY A 86 -7.96 -3.42 6.08
C GLY A 86 -9.23 -4.22 6.37
N LEU A 87 -10.30 -4.04 5.61
CA LEU A 87 -11.65 -4.58 5.81
C LEU A 87 -12.44 -3.82 6.89
N ASP A 88 -11.81 -3.46 7.99
CA ASP A 88 -12.36 -2.71 9.10
C ASP A 88 -11.34 -1.70 9.65
N TYR A 89 -11.72 -0.94 10.67
CA TYR A 89 -10.83 0.03 11.30
C TYR A 89 -9.68 -0.58 12.12
N ALA A 90 -9.79 -1.85 12.49
CA ALA A 90 -8.74 -2.58 13.18
C ALA A 90 -7.66 -3.11 12.23
N GLU A 91 -7.86 -2.97 10.91
CA GLU A 91 -6.93 -3.37 9.85
C GLU A 91 -6.56 -4.87 9.91
N THR A 92 -7.48 -5.72 10.42
CA THR A 92 -7.19 -7.14 10.65
C THR A 92 -7.06 -7.95 9.37
N ARG A 93 -7.68 -7.52 8.28
CA ARG A 93 -7.79 -8.26 7.01
C ARG A 93 -8.29 -9.70 7.22
N TYR A 94 -9.12 -9.88 8.25
CA TYR A 94 -9.79 -11.14 8.58
C TYR A 94 -11.25 -11.10 8.17
N SER A 95 -11.61 -11.87 7.16
CA SER A 95 -12.99 -12.01 6.72
C SER A 95 -13.71 -13.12 7.49
N LYS A 96 -14.91 -12.85 7.95
CA LYS A 96 -15.81 -13.84 8.55
C LYS A 96 -16.51 -14.74 7.53
N LEU A 97 -16.31 -14.50 6.25
CA LEU A 97 -16.82 -15.35 5.18
C LEU A 97 -16.09 -16.70 5.17
N ASP A 98 -16.84 -17.78 4.97
CA ASP A 98 -16.37 -19.16 4.99
C ASP A 98 -16.95 -20.04 3.87
N GLN A 99 -17.68 -19.43 2.92
CA GLN A 99 -18.17 -20.14 1.73
C GLN A 99 -17.00 -20.75 0.93
N ILE A 100 -15.85 -20.04 0.87
CA ILE A 100 -14.58 -20.58 0.39
C ILE A 100 -13.79 -21.01 1.62
N ASN A 101 -13.47 -22.31 1.68
CA ASN A 101 -12.84 -22.93 2.85
C ASN A 101 -11.87 -24.05 2.42
N THR A 102 -11.25 -24.72 3.39
CA THR A 102 -10.26 -25.78 3.16
C THR A 102 -10.79 -26.94 2.32
N ASP A 103 -12.09 -27.23 2.37
CA ASP A 103 -12.68 -28.40 1.69
C ASP A 103 -12.91 -28.15 0.19
N ASN A 104 -13.21 -26.89 -0.17
CA ASN A 104 -13.61 -26.53 -1.54
C ASN A 104 -12.66 -25.56 -2.26
N VAL A 105 -11.63 -25.03 -1.61
CA VAL A 105 -10.70 -24.08 -2.24
C VAL A 105 -10.02 -24.63 -3.49
N LYS A 106 -9.88 -25.93 -3.62
CA LYS A 106 -9.37 -26.61 -4.84
C LYS A 106 -10.28 -26.41 -6.06
N GLN A 107 -11.55 -26.02 -5.86
CA GLN A 107 -12.52 -25.72 -6.90
C GLN A 107 -12.57 -24.23 -7.23
N LEU A 108 -11.73 -23.41 -6.57
CA LEU A 108 -11.63 -21.97 -6.83
C LEU A 108 -11.07 -21.76 -8.24
N GLY A 109 -11.80 -21.05 -9.07
CA GLY A 109 -11.41 -20.76 -10.44
C GLY A 109 -11.59 -19.29 -10.80
N LEU A 110 -10.94 -18.88 -11.88
CA LEU A 110 -11.03 -17.51 -12.39
C LEU A 110 -12.45 -17.23 -12.89
N LYS A 111 -13.01 -16.10 -12.45
CA LYS A 111 -14.35 -15.65 -12.87
C LYS A 111 -14.27 -14.62 -13.99
N TRP A 112 -13.35 -13.67 -13.85
CA TRP A 112 -13.04 -12.64 -14.85
C TRP A 112 -11.72 -11.96 -14.52
N THR A 113 -11.16 -11.24 -15.49
CA THR A 113 -10.05 -10.31 -15.33
C THR A 113 -10.42 -8.94 -15.88
N TYR A 114 -9.77 -7.90 -15.34
CA TYR A 114 -9.96 -6.52 -15.79
C TYR A 114 -8.60 -5.84 -15.95
N ASP A 115 -8.32 -5.31 -17.16
CA ASP A 115 -7.11 -4.57 -17.48
C ASP A 115 -7.16 -3.17 -16.85
N LEU A 116 -6.16 -2.83 -16.02
CA LEU A 116 -5.98 -1.53 -15.38
C LEU A 116 -5.24 -0.52 -16.27
N GLU A 117 -4.91 -0.91 -17.48
CA GLU A 117 -4.23 -0.05 -18.47
C GLU A 117 -2.91 0.54 -17.93
N SER A 118 -2.21 -0.21 -17.07
CA SER A 118 -0.96 0.19 -16.42
C SER A 118 0.15 -0.81 -16.71
N VAL A 119 1.34 -0.31 -17.04
CA VAL A 119 2.57 -1.10 -17.25
C VAL A 119 3.56 -0.93 -16.10
N ARG A 120 3.13 -0.26 -15.03
CA ARG A 120 3.92 -0.05 -13.80
C ARG A 120 3.30 -0.87 -12.67
N GLY A 121 3.97 -0.95 -11.52
CA GLY A 121 3.50 -1.74 -10.39
C GLY A 121 2.09 -1.37 -9.90
N VAL A 122 1.29 -2.38 -9.54
CA VAL A 122 -0.04 -2.21 -8.96
C VAL A 122 -0.02 -2.69 -7.51
N GLU A 123 -0.19 -1.77 -6.57
CA GLU A 123 -0.07 -2.00 -5.12
C GLU A 123 -1.42 -1.99 -4.39
N ALA A 124 -2.51 -1.63 -5.09
CA ALA A 124 -3.78 -1.33 -4.48
C ALA A 124 -4.52 -2.56 -3.95
N THR A 125 -5.09 -2.46 -2.74
CA THR A 125 -6.16 -3.33 -2.29
C THR A 125 -7.49 -2.84 -2.89
N PRO A 126 -8.26 -3.67 -3.63
CA PRO A 126 -9.58 -3.28 -4.12
C PRO A 126 -10.57 -3.07 -2.97
N LEU A 127 -11.35 -1.99 -3.01
CA LEU A 127 -12.52 -1.81 -2.15
C LEU A 127 -13.77 -2.30 -2.86
N VAL A 128 -14.67 -2.99 -2.15
CA VAL A 128 -15.91 -3.50 -2.74
C VAL A 128 -17.08 -3.29 -1.80
N VAL A 129 -18.18 -2.70 -2.31
CA VAL A 129 -19.44 -2.54 -1.59
C VAL A 129 -20.59 -2.93 -2.51
N ASP A 130 -21.35 -3.96 -2.11
CA ASP A 130 -22.45 -4.58 -2.84
C ASP A 130 -22.17 -4.76 -4.36
N GLY A 131 -20.98 -5.30 -4.66
CA GLY A 131 -20.55 -5.61 -6.02
C GLY A 131 -20.03 -4.43 -6.84
N ILE A 132 -19.85 -3.25 -6.26
CA ILE A 132 -19.16 -2.13 -6.89
C ILE A 132 -17.74 -2.08 -6.36
N MET A 133 -16.76 -2.26 -7.23
CA MET A 133 -15.33 -2.26 -6.89
C MET A 133 -14.68 -0.94 -7.28
N TYR A 134 -13.81 -0.42 -6.40
CA TYR A 134 -12.92 0.70 -6.67
C TYR A 134 -11.47 0.25 -6.44
N VAL A 135 -10.60 0.50 -7.41
CA VAL A 135 -9.19 0.11 -7.36
C VAL A 135 -8.34 1.15 -8.08
N THR A 136 -7.10 1.36 -7.61
CA THR A 136 -6.16 2.26 -8.27
C THR A 136 -5.12 1.50 -9.08
N ALA A 137 -4.72 2.10 -10.18
CA ALA A 137 -3.53 1.77 -10.94
C ALA A 137 -2.39 2.76 -10.62
N SER A 138 -1.23 2.61 -11.26
CA SER A 138 -0.14 3.58 -11.20
C SER A 138 -0.60 4.96 -11.66
N TRP A 139 0.14 6.00 -11.25
CA TRP A 139 -0.22 7.41 -11.51
C TRP A 139 -1.52 7.84 -10.81
N SER A 140 -1.96 7.06 -9.81
CA SER A 140 -3.18 7.30 -9.04
C SER A 140 -4.47 7.28 -9.89
N VAL A 141 -4.47 6.58 -11.01
CA VAL A 141 -5.66 6.38 -11.84
C VAL A 141 -6.63 5.49 -11.10
N VAL A 142 -7.90 5.92 -10.98
CA VAL A 142 -8.97 5.19 -10.27
C VAL A 142 -9.90 4.52 -11.26
N HIS A 143 -10.19 3.24 -11.05
CA HIS A 143 -11.16 2.46 -11.83
C HIS A 143 -12.33 2.04 -10.94
N ALA A 144 -13.55 2.19 -11.47
CA ALA A 144 -14.75 1.58 -10.89
C ALA A 144 -15.23 0.43 -11.80
N ILE A 145 -15.51 -0.71 -11.18
CA ILE A 145 -15.80 -1.96 -11.88
C ILE A 145 -17.06 -2.60 -11.28
N ASP A 146 -17.97 -3.09 -12.11
CA ASP A 146 -19.04 -3.99 -11.68
C ASP A 146 -18.47 -5.40 -11.48
N VAL A 147 -18.43 -5.88 -10.25
CA VAL A 147 -17.88 -7.20 -9.89
C VAL A 147 -18.65 -8.36 -10.53
N ARG A 148 -19.93 -8.20 -10.78
CA ARG A 148 -20.79 -9.24 -11.38
C ARG A 148 -20.36 -9.61 -12.79
N THR A 149 -19.86 -8.60 -13.52
CA THR A 149 -19.53 -8.70 -14.93
C THR A 149 -18.05 -8.51 -15.26
N GLY A 150 -17.28 -7.93 -14.35
CA GLY A 150 -15.89 -7.49 -14.60
C GLY A 150 -15.81 -6.27 -15.53
N LYS A 151 -16.92 -5.56 -15.79
CA LYS A 151 -16.94 -4.43 -16.71
C LYS A 151 -16.66 -3.11 -16.01
N ARG A 152 -15.98 -2.22 -16.74
CA ARG A 152 -15.71 -0.84 -16.31
C ARG A 152 -17.02 -0.05 -16.19
N LEU A 153 -17.20 0.61 -15.06
CA LEU A 153 -18.24 1.62 -14.85
C LEU A 153 -17.72 3.00 -15.25
N TRP A 154 -16.54 3.36 -14.75
CA TRP A 154 -15.81 4.58 -15.11
C TRP A 154 -14.33 4.47 -14.78
N THR A 155 -13.54 5.41 -15.31
CA THR A 155 -12.13 5.62 -14.97
C THR A 155 -11.90 7.10 -14.73
N TYR A 156 -11.10 7.45 -13.72
CA TYR A 156 -10.65 8.80 -13.42
C TYR A 156 -9.13 8.86 -13.39
N ASP A 157 -8.54 9.68 -14.27
CA ASP A 157 -7.11 10.03 -14.24
C ASP A 157 -6.96 11.40 -13.58
N PRO A 158 -6.24 11.54 -12.45
CA PRO A 158 -6.00 12.85 -11.82
C PRO A 158 -5.08 13.76 -12.64
N GLY A 159 -4.51 13.28 -13.75
CA GLY A 159 -3.64 14.07 -14.61
C GLY A 159 -2.29 14.41 -13.95
N VAL A 160 -1.73 13.47 -13.18
CA VAL A 160 -0.38 13.64 -12.60
C VAL A 160 0.65 13.90 -13.70
N PRO A 161 1.48 14.97 -13.60
CA PRO A 161 2.52 15.23 -14.58
C PRO A 161 3.49 14.05 -14.72
N ARG A 162 3.52 13.43 -15.91
CA ARG A 162 4.27 12.18 -16.13
C ARG A 162 5.77 12.37 -15.99
N ASP A 163 6.31 13.53 -16.35
CA ASP A 163 7.72 13.89 -16.16
C ASP A 163 8.14 14.08 -14.69
N GLY A 164 7.20 14.04 -13.77
CA GLY A 164 7.42 14.06 -12.32
C GLY A 164 7.68 12.70 -11.68
N GLY A 165 7.72 11.60 -12.45
CA GLY A 165 7.84 10.24 -11.89
C GLY A 165 9.06 10.00 -11.00
N TYR A 166 10.15 10.73 -11.20
CA TYR A 166 11.37 10.67 -10.39
C TYR A 166 11.25 11.30 -9.00
N LYS A 167 10.17 12.05 -8.73
CA LYS A 167 9.96 12.72 -7.43
C LYS A 167 9.58 11.76 -6.30
N GLY A 168 9.27 10.51 -6.62
CA GLY A 168 9.04 9.43 -5.64
C GLY A 168 10.11 8.37 -5.72
N CYS A 169 10.52 7.84 -4.56
CA CYS A 169 11.59 6.84 -4.46
C CYS A 169 11.25 5.50 -5.14
N CYS A 170 9.99 5.16 -5.16
CA CYS A 170 9.59 3.76 -5.16
C CYS A 170 8.56 3.48 -6.24
N ASP A 171 8.70 4.09 -7.42
CA ASP A 171 7.76 4.05 -8.53
C ASP A 171 6.54 4.96 -8.32
N VAL A 172 5.75 5.13 -9.36
CA VAL A 172 4.53 5.96 -9.41
C VAL A 172 3.29 5.16 -8.97
N VAL A 173 3.46 4.40 -7.90
CA VAL A 173 2.45 3.49 -7.36
C VAL A 173 1.37 4.20 -6.57
N ASN A 174 0.25 3.52 -6.36
CA ASN A 174 -0.82 3.95 -5.46
C ASN A 174 -1.45 2.74 -4.77
N ARG A 175 -1.67 2.82 -3.43
CA ARG A 175 -2.11 1.69 -2.62
C ARG A 175 -3.61 1.60 -2.41
N GLY A 176 -4.38 2.51 -3.02
CA GLY A 176 -5.84 2.42 -3.03
C GLY A 176 -6.55 3.73 -2.72
N VAL A 177 -7.83 3.60 -2.54
CA VAL A 177 -8.78 4.70 -2.28
C VAL A 177 -9.45 4.54 -0.91
N ALA A 178 -10.14 5.57 -0.46
CA ALA A 178 -11.16 5.46 0.58
C ALA A 178 -12.55 5.74 -0.01
N LEU A 179 -13.59 5.14 0.57
CA LEU A 179 -14.98 5.33 0.18
C LEU A 179 -15.78 5.85 1.38
N TYR A 180 -16.50 6.95 1.19
CA TYR A 180 -17.35 7.51 2.24
C TYR A 180 -18.48 8.36 1.65
N LYS A 181 -19.72 8.06 2.05
CA LYS A 181 -20.95 8.82 1.67
C LYS A 181 -21.01 9.20 0.19
N GLY A 182 -20.84 8.21 -0.70
CA GLY A 182 -20.94 8.40 -2.15
C GLY A 182 -19.75 9.10 -2.81
N LYS A 183 -18.62 9.27 -2.08
CA LYS A 183 -17.38 9.82 -2.62
C LYS A 183 -16.23 8.82 -2.50
N VAL A 184 -15.41 8.75 -3.53
CA VAL A 184 -14.14 8.02 -3.57
C VAL A 184 -13.01 9.04 -3.41
N PHE A 185 -12.12 8.81 -2.46
CA PHE A 185 -10.98 9.68 -2.18
C PHE A 185 -9.68 9.02 -2.60
N VAL A 186 -8.86 9.73 -3.34
CA VAL A 186 -7.53 9.29 -3.77
C VAL A 186 -6.47 10.33 -3.47
N GLY A 187 -5.35 9.90 -2.89
CA GLY A 187 -4.14 10.71 -2.83
C GLY A 187 -3.41 10.59 -4.16
N ALA A 188 -3.29 11.68 -4.90
CA ALA A 188 -2.54 11.70 -6.16
C ALA A 188 -1.04 11.78 -5.91
N PHE A 189 -0.24 11.13 -6.77
CA PHE A 189 1.22 11.04 -6.63
C PHE A 189 1.90 12.42 -6.51
N ASP A 190 1.34 13.44 -7.12
CA ASP A 190 1.82 14.82 -7.08
C ASP A 190 1.39 15.62 -5.82
N GLY A 191 0.85 14.94 -4.80
CA GLY A 191 0.55 15.53 -3.51
C GLY A 191 -0.87 16.13 -3.38
N ARG A 192 -1.75 15.96 -4.38
CA ARG A 192 -3.15 16.37 -4.26
C ARG A 192 -4.01 15.28 -3.61
N LEU A 193 -5.00 15.68 -2.82
CA LEU A 193 -6.09 14.84 -2.36
C LEU A 193 -7.34 15.17 -3.18
N VAL A 194 -7.91 14.16 -3.83
CA VAL A 194 -9.05 14.31 -4.75
C VAL A 194 -10.24 13.52 -4.25
N ALA A 195 -11.41 14.17 -4.20
CA ALA A 195 -12.71 13.51 -4.02
C ALA A 195 -13.42 13.36 -5.36
N ILE A 196 -13.91 12.15 -5.62
CA ILE A 196 -14.56 11.73 -6.87
C ILE A 196 -15.97 11.26 -6.52
N ASP A 197 -16.96 11.64 -7.29
CA ASP A 197 -18.31 11.11 -7.18
C ASP A 197 -18.32 9.61 -7.52
N ALA A 198 -18.78 8.79 -6.60
CA ALA A 198 -18.70 7.33 -6.71
C ALA A 198 -19.55 6.75 -7.87
N VAL A 199 -20.58 7.49 -8.32
CA VAL A 199 -21.48 7.06 -9.40
C VAL A 199 -20.90 7.40 -10.76
N THR A 200 -20.41 8.65 -10.89
CA THR A 200 -20.09 9.24 -12.21
C THR A 200 -18.61 9.27 -12.53
N GLY A 201 -17.74 9.07 -11.56
CA GLY A 201 -16.29 9.23 -11.71
C GLY A 201 -15.84 10.69 -11.89
N LYS A 202 -16.70 11.68 -11.65
CA LYS A 202 -16.36 13.09 -11.79
C LYS A 202 -15.77 13.63 -10.51
N LYS A 203 -14.78 14.51 -10.66
CA LYS A 203 -14.17 15.23 -9.53
C LYS A 203 -15.24 16.08 -8.81
N VAL A 204 -15.33 15.95 -7.48
CA VAL A 204 -16.17 16.75 -6.59
C VAL A 204 -15.37 17.93 -6.06
N TRP A 205 -14.21 17.66 -5.47
CA TRP A 205 -13.26 18.64 -4.98
C TRP A 205 -11.83 18.10 -5.05
N GLU A 206 -10.87 18.98 -4.93
CA GLU A 206 -9.45 18.63 -4.90
C GLU A 206 -8.71 19.66 -4.03
N GLU A 207 -7.78 19.16 -3.20
CA GLU A 207 -6.96 20.00 -2.32
C GLU A 207 -5.47 19.68 -2.53
N ASP A 208 -4.67 20.73 -2.55
CA ASP A 208 -3.23 20.62 -2.51
C ASP A 208 -2.78 20.41 -1.06
N THR A 209 -2.18 19.23 -0.79
CA THR A 209 -1.75 18.91 0.58
C THR A 209 -0.33 19.40 0.89
N ILE A 210 0.43 19.82 -0.12
CA ILE A 210 1.84 20.16 -0.02
C ILE A 210 2.06 21.43 0.78
N VAL A 211 3.00 21.39 1.73
CA VAL A 211 3.35 22.53 2.58
C VAL A 211 4.48 23.39 2.01
N ASP A 212 5.30 22.81 1.12
CA ASP A 212 6.44 23.48 0.50
C ASP A 212 6.76 22.85 -0.87
N HIS A 213 6.38 23.55 -1.94
CA HIS A 213 6.59 23.10 -3.32
C HIS A 213 8.05 23.15 -3.80
N SER A 214 8.98 23.66 -2.98
CA SER A 214 10.41 23.61 -3.29
C SER A 214 11.00 22.20 -3.09
N HIS A 215 10.25 21.30 -2.44
CA HIS A 215 10.62 19.91 -2.17
C HIS A 215 9.70 18.91 -2.88
N SER A 216 10.20 17.69 -3.07
CA SER A 216 9.45 16.61 -3.74
C SER A 216 8.57 15.82 -2.76
N TYR A 217 7.44 16.39 -2.38
CA TYR A 217 6.38 15.69 -1.67
C TYR A 217 5.60 14.80 -2.62
N THR A 218 5.28 13.59 -2.18
CA THR A 218 4.45 12.64 -2.95
C THR A 218 3.42 11.96 -2.06
N ILE A 219 2.38 11.40 -2.65
CA ILE A 219 1.42 10.53 -1.96
C ILE A 219 1.34 9.21 -2.73
N THR A 220 1.59 8.10 -2.04
CA THR A 220 1.44 6.74 -2.55
C THR A 220 0.50 5.90 -1.70
N GLY A 221 0.27 6.31 -0.43
CA GLY A 221 -0.61 5.64 0.52
C GLY A 221 -2.10 5.89 0.23
N ALA A 222 -2.94 4.96 0.64
CA ALA A 222 -4.38 5.13 0.57
C ALA A 222 -4.88 6.04 1.71
N PRO A 223 -5.81 6.98 1.45
CA PRO A 223 -6.46 7.75 2.50
C PRO A 223 -7.25 6.84 3.45
N ARG A 224 -7.51 7.32 4.67
CA ARG A 224 -8.49 6.71 5.59
C ARG A 224 -9.59 7.71 5.89
N VAL A 225 -10.83 7.23 6.04
CA VAL A 225 -11.94 8.11 6.45
C VAL A 225 -12.43 7.72 7.83
N VAL A 226 -12.41 8.69 8.74
CA VAL A 226 -12.80 8.53 10.15
C VAL A 226 -13.75 9.67 10.53
N ASN A 227 -15.00 9.32 10.87
CA ASN A 227 -16.01 10.29 11.33
C ASN A 227 -16.13 11.52 10.42
N GLY A 228 -16.19 11.32 9.10
CA GLY A 228 -16.31 12.41 8.12
C GLY A 228 -15.01 13.18 7.85
N LYS A 229 -13.88 12.71 8.35
CA LYS A 229 -12.55 13.28 8.08
C LYS A 229 -11.75 12.38 7.19
N VAL A 230 -11.21 12.89 6.10
CA VAL A 230 -10.28 12.20 5.21
C VAL A 230 -8.87 12.47 5.70
N LEU A 231 -8.19 11.40 6.10
CA LEU A 231 -6.82 11.45 6.63
C LEU A 231 -5.84 11.08 5.53
N ILE A 232 -4.78 11.88 5.39
CA ILE A 232 -3.70 11.59 4.44
C ILE A 232 -2.37 12.09 5.00
N GLY A 233 -1.33 11.27 4.84
CA GLY A 233 0.06 11.63 5.09
C GLY A 233 0.81 11.92 3.79
N ASN A 234 2.13 12.01 3.87
CA ASN A 234 3.00 12.25 2.71
C ASN A 234 4.19 11.31 2.68
N GLY A 235 4.75 11.10 1.49
CA GLY A 235 6.06 10.52 1.23
C GLY A 235 7.09 11.57 0.89
N GLY A 236 8.35 11.14 0.63
CA GLY A 236 9.41 11.99 0.12
C GLY A 236 10.53 12.30 1.12
N ALA A 237 10.68 11.54 2.21
CA ALA A 237 11.75 11.78 3.19
C ALA A 237 13.13 11.92 2.55
N GLU A 238 13.46 11.06 1.59
CA GLU A 238 14.73 11.05 0.85
C GLU A 238 14.96 12.33 0.03
N PHE A 239 13.90 13.10 -0.22
CA PHE A 239 13.94 14.36 -0.98
C PHE A 239 13.89 15.59 -0.07
N GLY A 240 14.18 15.42 1.20
CA GLY A 240 14.28 16.54 2.14
C GLY A 240 12.96 17.13 2.57
N VAL A 241 11.91 16.32 2.68
CA VAL A 241 10.58 16.80 3.11
C VAL A 241 10.33 16.57 4.59
N ARG A 242 9.42 17.36 5.15
CA ARG A 242 8.91 17.22 6.51
C ARG A 242 7.63 16.40 6.54
N GLY A 243 7.59 15.35 7.37
CA GLY A 243 6.42 14.49 7.54
C GLY A 243 5.27 15.19 8.26
N TYR A 244 4.04 14.93 7.80
CA TYR A 244 2.80 15.38 8.44
C TYR A 244 1.64 14.43 8.17
N LEU A 245 0.64 14.44 9.07
CA LEU A 245 -0.69 13.92 8.83
C LEU A 245 -1.68 15.06 8.80
N THR A 246 -2.56 15.07 7.80
CA THR A 246 -3.62 16.09 7.68
C THR A 246 -4.99 15.42 7.62
N ALA A 247 -5.98 16.04 8.28
CA ALA A 247 -7.38 15.70 8.15
C ALA A 247 -8.11 16.79 7.35
N TYR A 248 -8.90 16.34 6.40
CA TYR A 248 -9.77 17.16 5.57
C TYR A 248 -11.22 16.78 5.80
N ASP A 249 -12.13 17.74 5.75
CA ASP A 249 -13.56 17.48 5.77
C ASP A 249 -13.98 16.73 4.51
N ALA A 250 -14.63 15.57 4.68
CA ALA A 250 -14.98 14.68 3.57
C ALA A 250 -16.00 15.30 2.59
N ASP A 251 -16.81 16.28 3.03
CA ASP A 251 -17.81 16.91 2.18
C ASP A 251 -17.25 18.09 1.41
N THR A 252 -16.43 18.91 2.06
CA THR A 252 -15.99 20.21 1.53
C THR A 252 -14.54 20.24 1.06
N GLY A 253 -13.68 19.31 1.51
CA GLY A 253 -12.24 19.34 1.27
C GLY A 253 -11.46 20.26 2.20
N ASN A 254 -12.13 21.07 3.03
CA ASN A 254 -11.44 21.99 3.93
C ASN A 254 -10.52 21.28 4.90
N GLN A 255 -9.29 21.80 5.06
CA GLN A 255 -8.37 21.29 6.09
C GLN A 255 -8.94 21.56 7.49
N LEU A 256 -9.08 20.48 8.30
CA LEU A 256 -9.56 20.56 9.67
C LEU A 256 -8.43 20.72 10.67
N TRP A 257 -7.38 19.90 10.51
CA TRP A 257 -6.15 19.97 11.31
C TRP A 257 -4.98 19.31 10.57
N ARG A 258 -3.76 19.69 10.98
CA ARG A 258 -2.50 19.07 10.54
C ARG A 258 -1.60 18.90 11.74
N TRP A 259 -0.97 17.73 11.84
CA TRP A 259 0.07 17.41 12.82
C TRP A 259 1.38 17.07 12.12
N PHE A 260 2.46 17.74 12.51
CA PHE A 260 3.80 17.47 11.98
C PHE A 260 4.47 16.37 12.77
N VAL A 261 5.29 15.53 12.09
CA VAL A 261 5.96 14.38 12.71
C VAL A 261 7.28 14.78 13.36
N VAL A 262 8.00 15.72 12.77
CA VAL A 262 9.31 16.17 13.24
C VAL A 262 9.29 17.66 13.50
N PRO A 263 10.12 18.18 14.42
CA PRO A 263 10.13 19.60 14.74
C PRO A 263 10.67 20.42 13.57
N GLY A 264 10.17 21.65 13.47
CA GLY A 264 10.64 22.64 12.51
C GLY A 264 11.94 23.32 12.95
N ASP A 265 12.19 24.50 12.37
CA ASP A 265 13.33 25.37 12.70
C ASP A 265 13.24 25.84 14.17
N PRO A 266 14.21 25.51 15.03
CA PRO A 266 14.18 25.86 16.45
C PRO A 266 14.33 27.37 16.72
N SER A 267 14.65 28.18 15.71
CA SER A 267 14.64 29.64 15.84
C SER A 267 13.23 30.23 15.78
N LYS A 268 12.23 29.40 15.44
CA LYS A 268 10.80 29.78 15.34
C LYS A 268 10.00 29.10 16.44
N SER A 269 8.79 29.57 16.70
CA SER A 269 7.85 28.89 17.59
C SER A 269 7.44 27.54 16.98
N PHE A 270 7.36 26.53 17.81
CA PHE A 270 6.83 25.22 17.40
C PHE A 270 5.31 25.28 17.31
N GLU A 271 4.73 24.38 16.49
CA GLU A 271 3.30 24.33 16.22
C GLU A 271 2.48 23.92 17.45
N ASP A 272 3.04 23.06 18.29
CA ASP A 272 2.42 22.58 19.53
C ASP A 272 3.46 22.04 20.51
N GLU A 273 3.00 21.65 21.72
CA GLU A 273 3.85 21.10 22.80
C GLU A 273 4.54 19.79 22.41
N SER A 274 3.94 19.00 21.49
CA SER A 274 4.57 17.73 21.05
C SER A 274 5.81 18.00 20.20
N MET A 275 5.79 19.05 19.38
CA MET A 275 6.93 19.47 18.58
C MET A 275 8.02 20.11 19.45
N GLU A 276 7.64 20.90 20.47
CA GLU A 276 8.59 21.41 21.46
C GLU A 276 9.30 20.28 22.23
N LYS A 277 8.55 19.26 22.61
CA LYS A 277 9.11 18.05 23.25
C LYS A 277 10.05 17.31 22.30
N ALA A 278 9.64 17.11 21.04
CA ALA A 278 10.44 16.43 20.05
C ALA A 278 11.76 17.16 19.78
N ALA A 279 11.74 18.49 19.69
CA ALA A 279 12.95 19.30 19.41
C ALA A 279 14.08 19.07 20.42
N LYS A 280 13.76 18.70 21.67
CA LYS A 280 14.75 18.38 22.72
C LYS A 280 15.54 17.08 22.44
N THR A 281 15.10 16.28 21.47
CA THR A 281 15.72 15.02 21.06
C THR A 281 16.51 15.14 19.75
N TRP A 282 16.62 16.34 19.21
CA TRP A 282 17.33 16.66 17.99
C TRP A 282 18.49 17.63 18.28
N ASP A 283 19.64 17.42 17.62
CA ASP A 283 20.73 18.37 17.69
C ASP A 283 20.58 19.45 16.61
N PRO A 284 20.40 20.72 16.99
CA PRO A 284 20.24 21.82 16.04
C PRO A 284 21.51 22.08 15.20
N ALA A 285 22.68 21.61 15.63
CA ALA A 285 23.92 21.75 14.86
C ALA A 285 23.83 21.01 13.49
N GLY A 286 23.02 19.94 13.39
CA GLY A 286 22.76 19.24 12.15
C GLY A 286 21.84 20.00 11.17
N LYS A 287 21.19 21.09 11.60
CA LYS A 287 20.26 21.88 10.79
C LYS A 287 19.24 21.02 10.06
N TYR A 288 18.70 19.99 10.74
CA TYR A 288 17.81 18.97 10.19
C TYR A 288 16.59 19.55 9.45
N TRP A 289 16.07 20.71 9.88
CA TRP A 289 14.90 21.37 9.28
C TRP A 289 15.15 21.86 7.85
N ILE A 290 16.42 22.11 7.46
CA ILE A 290 16.76 22.49 6.08
C ILE A 290 16.51 21.31 5.12
N ASN A 291 16.73 20.08 5.61
CA ASN A 291 16.48 18.84 4.89
C ASN A 291 15.13 18.23 5.27
N GLY A 292 14.19 19.01 5.80
CA GLY A 292 12.87 18.57 6.20
C GLY A 292 12.80 17.66 7.43
N GLY A 293 13.90 17.00 7.81
CA GLY A 293 13.97 16.08 8.93
C GLY A 293 13.34 14.69 8.69
N GLY A 294 12.51 14.52 7.69
CA GLY A 294 11.84 13.25 7.34
C GLY A 294 10.58 12.96 8.17
N GLY A 295 10.43 11.71 8.59
CA GLY A 295 9.32 11.25 9.44
C GLY A 295 8.00 11.05 8.70
N THR A 296 8.00 10.92 7.39
CA THR A 296 6.79 10.88 6.57
C THR A 296 5.88 9.69 6.91
N PRO A 297 4.59 9.89 7.26
CA PRO A 297 3.61 8.81 7.44
C PRO A 297 3.00 8.46 6.08
N TRP A 298 3.76 7.69 5.27
CA TRP A 298 3.45 7.48 3.86
C TRP A 298 2.48 6.32 3.58
N ASP A 299 2.08 5.52 4.58
CA ASP A 299 1.17 4.39 4.35
C ASP A 299 0.18 4.16 5.48
N THR A 300 0.55 3.46 6.56
CA THR A 300 -0.41 2.87 7.49
C THR A 300 -1.06 3.83 8.45
N MET A 301 -2.36 3.60 8.66
CA MET A 301 -3.18 4.23 9.70
C MET A 301 -4.21 3.21 10.18
N ALA A 302 -4.39 3.11 11.48
CA ALA A 302 -5.47 2.34 12.10
C ALA A 302 -6.29 3.25 13.02
N TYR A 303 -7.57 2.95 13.22
CA TYR A 303 -8.46 3.75 14.05
C TYR A 303 -9.14 2.91 15.11
N ASP A 304 -9.06 3.33 16.36
CA ASP A 304 -9.86 2.76 17.46
C ASP A 304 -11.06 3.67 17.74
N PRO A 305 -12.27 3.27 17.31
CA PRO A 305 -13.47 4.09 17.50
C PRO A 305 -13.92 4.21 18.97
N ASP A 306 -13.50 3.30 19.83
CA ASP A 306 -13.89 3.30 21.25
C ASP A 306 -12.99 4.25 22.05
N LEU A 307 -11.73 4.38 21.65
CA LEU A 307 -10.77 5.32 22.23
C LEU A 307 -10.74 6.67 21.50
N ASN A 308 -11.32 6.73 20.30
CA ASN A 308 -11.26 7.87 19.38
C ASN A 308 -9.82 8.26 19.05
N LEU A 309 -8.96 7.24 18.85
CA LEU A 309 -7.54 7.40 18.55
C LEU A 309 -7.21 6.90 17.13
N ILE A 310 -6.45 7.69 16.41
CA ILE A 310 -5.77 7.29 15.17
C ILE A 310 -4.35 6.90 15.53
N TYR A 311 -3.91 5.74 15.07
CA TYR A 311 -2.53 5.30 15.16
C TYR A 311 -1.87 5.42 13.80
N ILE A 312 -0.74 6.11 13.75
CA ILE A 312 0.06 6.26 12.54
C ILE A 312 1.46 5.74 12.75
N GLY A 313 2.01 5.16 11.70
CA GLY A 313 3.44 4.84 11.64
C GLY A 313 4.21 5.97 10.98
N THR A 314 5.34 6.33 11.54
CA THR A 314 6.18 7.41 11.03
C THR A 314 7.44 6.88 10.35
N GLY A 315 7.93 7.62 9.38
CA GLY A 315 9.03 7.23 8.51
C GLY A 315 10.42 7.51 9.09
N ASN A 316 11.39 7.27 8.24
CA ASN A 316 12.82 7.48 8.45
C ASN A 316 13.21 8.95 8.55
N GLY A 317 14.42 9.20 9.01
CA GLY A 317 15.03 10.54 9.04
C GLY A 317 15.57 10.99 7.69
N ALA A 318 15.61 12.31 7.48
CA ALA A 318 16.22 12.95 6.33
C ALA A 318 17.35 13.90 6.78
N PRO A 319 18.61 13.64 6.36
CA PRO A 319 19.10 12.43 5.68
C PRO A 319 19.06 11.18 6.56
N TRP A 320 19.24 9.97 5.99
CA TRP A 320 19.23 8.72 6.76
C TRP A 320 20.27 8.69 7.86
N ASN A 321 21.50 9.15 7.56
CA ASN A 321 22.60 9.14 8.52
C ASN A 321 22.33 10.10 9.70
N ARG A 322 22.13 9.52 10.90
CA ARG A 322 21.86 10.29 12.12
C ARG A 322 22.99 11.29 12.44
N ASN A 323 24.25 10.89 12.25
CA ASN A 323 25.39 11.76 12.57
C ASN A 323 25.43 13.03 11.70
N LYS A 324 24.75 13.02 10.55
CA LYS A 324 24.61 14.20 9.67
C LYS A 324 23.42 15.08 10.04
N ARG A 325 22.27 14.50 10.39
CA ARG A 325 21.08 15.29 10.75
C ARG A 325 21.05 15.71 12.22
N SER A 326 21.75 14.97 13.10
CA SER A 326 21.77 15.20 14.56
C SER A 326 23.13 14.75 15.13
N PRO A 327 24.21 15.53 14.92
CA PRO A 327 25.60 15.13 15.23
C PRO A 327 25.84 14.74 16.69
N ALA A 328 25.21 15.41 17.65
CA ALA A 328 25.27 15.02 19.05
C ALA A 328 24.40 13.79 19.40
N GLY A 329 23.78 13.17 18.41
CA GLY A 329 22.89 12.01 18.60
C GLY A 329 21.46 12.40 18.92
N GLY A 330 20.85 11.71 19.89
CA GLY A 330 19.44 11.87 20.27
C GLY A 330 18.51 10.92 19.55
N ASP A 331 17.29 10.79 20.06
CA ASP A 331 16.31 9.84 19.59
C ASP A 331 15.55 10.30 18.34
N ASN A 332 15.61 11.60 18.03
CA ASN A 332 14.99 12.24 16.88
C ASN A 332 13.47 11.96 16.80
N LEU A 333 12.74 12.33 17.87
CA LEU A 333 11.27 12.15 17.89
C LEU A 333 10.60 13.00 16.80
N TYR A 334 9.62 12.43 16.07
CA TYR A 334 9.01 11.10 16.23
C TYR A 334 9.33 10.21 15.02
N LEU A 335 10.60 10.07 14.64
CA LEU A 335 11.00 9.13 13.58
C LEU A 335 10.74 7.69 14.02
N ALA A 336 10.46 6.81 13.05
CA ALA A 336 10.33 5.35 13.24
C ALA A 336 9.53 4.98 14.49
N SER A 337 8.33 5.58 14.59
CA SER A 337 7.47 5.50 15.78
C SER A 337 6.05 5.12 15.41
N ILE A 338 5.34 4.50 16.36
CA ILE A 338 3.88 4.49 16.41
C ILE A 338 3.45 5.72 17.19
N VAL A 339 2.57 6.55 16.62
CA VAL A 339 2.03 7.76 17.25
C VAL A 339 0.52 7.68 17.31
N ALA A 340 -0.06 7.96 18.48
CA ALA A 340 -1.49 8.08 18.68
C ALA A 340 -1.91 9.54 18.69
N LEU A 341 -2.89 9.88 17.86
CA LEU A 341 -3.51 11.19 17.76
C LEU A 341 -5.00 11.10 18.06
N ASN A 342 -5.56 12.10 18.71
CA ASN A 342 -7.00 12.23 18.83
C ASN A 342 -7.63 12.48 17.45
N ALA A 343 -8.60 11.65 17.06
CA ALA A 343 -9.19 11.66 15.73
C ALA A 343 -9.92 12.97 15.39
N ASP A 344 -10.48 13.65 16.38
CA ASP A 344 -11.24 14.88 16.13
C ASP A 344 -10.36 16.11 16.01
N THR A 345 -9.28 16.17 16.79
CA THR A 345 -8.49 17.39 16.97
C THR A 345 -7.07 17.31 16.38
N GLY A 346 -6.60 16.11 16.01
CA GLY A 346 -5.21 15.90 15.60
C GLY A 346 -4.20 16.04 16.74
N LYS A 347 -4.65 16.26 17.98
CA LYS A 347 -3.74 16.45 19.12
C LYS A 347 -3.02 15.13 19.44
N TYR A 348 -1.70 15.27 19.67
CA TYR A 348 -0.85 14.17 20.15
C TYR A 348 -1.35 13.62 21.51
N VAL A 349 -1.34 12.28 21.64
CA VAL A 349 -1.74 11.58 22.87
C VAL A 349 -0.57 10.81 23.47
N TRP A 350 0.03 9.91 22.70
CA TRP A 350 1.21 9.14 23.10
C TRP A 350 2.00 8.65 21.88
N HIS A 351 3.21 8.18 22.08
CA HIS A 351 4.01 7.48 21.08
C HIS A 351 4.79 6.33 21.69
N TYR A 352 5.16 5.38 20.86
CA TYR A 352 6.20 4.41 21.13
C TYR A 352 7.20 4.43 19.95
N GLN A 353 8.47 4.67 20.25
CA GLN A 353 9.50 4.74 19.21
C GLN A 353 10.19 3.38 19.07
N GLU A 354 9.98 2.74 17.92
CA GLU A 354 10.48 1.40 17.64
C GLU A 354 11.98 1.40 17.29
N THR A 355 12.46 2.46 16.63
CA THR A 355 13.88 2.60 16.28
C THR A 355 14.38 4.00 16.61
N PRO A 356 14.78 4.26 17.87
CA PRO A 356 15.30 5.56 18.28
C PRO A 356 16.52 5.98 17.45
N GLY A 357 16.51 7.23 16.93
CA GLY A 357 17.59 7.75 16.11
C GLY A 357 17.90 6.90 14.88
N ASP A 358 16.88 6.43 14.19
CA ASP A 358 16.99 5.59 12.99
C ASP A 358 18.12 6.05 12.05
N ASN A 359 18.84 5.09 11.48
CA ASN A 359 20.00 5.31 10.62
C ASN A 359 20.00 4.42 9.36
N TRP A 360 18.98 3.56 9.23
CA TRP A 360 18.93 2.44 8.30
C TRP A 360 17.71 2.49 7.35
N ASP A 361 16.94 3.58 7.38
CA ASP A 361 15.63 3.66 6.75
C ASP A 361 14.62 2.67 7.37
N TYR A 362 14.71 2.42 8.68
CA TYR A 362 13.74 1.61 9.39
C TYR A 362 12.51 2.44 9.74
N THR A 363 11.56 2.44 8.81
CA THR A 363 10.28 3.11 9.01
C THR A 363 9.34 2.27 9.88
N SER A 364 8.40 2.91 10.56
CA SER A 364 7.28 2.29 11.28
C SER A 364 5.95 2.42 10.51
N THR A 365 6.02 2.64 9.21
CA THR A 365 4.87 2.89 8.34
C THR A 365 4.21 1.61 7.79
N GLN A 366 4.65 0.44 8.24
CA GLN A 366 4.08 -0.86 7.89
C GLN A 366 2.68 -1.01 8.50
N PRO A 367 1.80 -1.87 7.92
CA PRO A 367 0.46 -2.09 8.44
C PRO A 367 0.42 -2.45 9.92
N MET A 368 -0.43 -1.75 10.67
CA MET A 368 -0.71 -2.03 12.08
C MET A 368 -2.04 -2.76 12.20
N ILE A 369 -2.11 -3.74 13.10
CA ILE A 369 -3.35 -4.46 13.41
C ILE A 369 -3.75 -4.16 14.84
N LEU A 370 -5.00 -3.74 15.05
CA LEU A 370 -5.58 -3.61 16.39
C LEU A 370 -6.23 -4.94 16.80
N ALA A 371 -5.85 -5.47 17.94
CA ALA A 371 -6.39 -6.71 18.46
C ALA A 371 -6.67 -6.63 19.96
N ASP A 372 -7.60 -7.46 20.43
CA ASP A 372 -7.83 -7.71 21.83
C ASP A 372 -7.34 -9.13 22.15
N LEU A 373 -6.31 -9.24 22.98
CA LEU A 373 -5.61 -10.49 23.27
C LEU A 373 -5.59 -10.75 24.78
N THR A 374 -5.53 -12.03 25.16
CA THR A 374 -5.20 -12.42 26.54
C THR A 374 -3.70 -12.65 26.62
N ILE A 375 -2.99 -11.82 27.38
CA ILE A 375 -1.54 -11.91 27.60
C ILE A 375 -1.32 -12.02 29.12
N ASP A 376 -0.57 -13.03 29.54
CA ASP A 376 -0.30 -13.34 30.96
C ASP A 376 -1.60 -13.43 31.80
N GLY A 377 -2.65 -14.02 31.21
CA GLY A 377 -3.96 -14.20 31.84
C GLY A 377 -4.83 -12.94 31.93
N ALA A 378 -4.37 -11.79 31.42
CA ALA A 378 -5.11 -10.52 31.43
C ALA A 378 -5.54 -10.08 30.04
N PRO A 379 -6.76 -9.52 29.86
CA PRO A 379 -7.18 -8.94 28.60
C PRO A 379 -6.37 -7.67 28.30
N ARG A 380 -5.86 -7.56 27.08
CA ARG A 380 -5.06 -6.43 26.59
C ARG A 380 -5.59 -5.92 25.27
N LYS A 381 -5.75 -4.61 25.13
CA LYS A 381 -5.99 -3.93 23.86
C LYS A 381 -4.62 -3.60 23.26
N VAL A 382 -4.27 -4.21 22.12
CA VAL A 382 -2.91 -4.12 21.59
C VAL A 382 -2.86 -3.62 20.13
N ILE A 383 -1.72 -3.07 19.78
CA ILE A 383 -1.24 -2.93 18.41
C ILE A 383 -0.27 -4.07 18.15
N LEU A 384 -0.49 -4.80 17.07
CA LEU A 384 0.44 -5.77 16.50
C LEU A 384 1.15 -5.12 15.34
N HIS A 385 2.48 -5.03 15.37
CA HIS A 385 3.25 -4.33 14.36
C HIS A 385 4.56 -5.03 14.05
N ALA A 386 4.89 -5.11 12.77
CA ALA A 386 6.14 -5.70 12.25
C ALA A 386 6.80 -4.70 11.29
N PRO A 387 7.56 -3.71 11.78
CA PRO A 387 8.22 -2.71 10.96
C PRO A 387 9.43 -3.27 10.20
N LYS A 388 10.09 -2.41 9.41
CA LYS A 388 11.28 -2.74 8.63
C LYS A 388 12.43 -3.33 9.46
N ASN A 389 12.53 -2.96 10.74
CA ASN A 389 13.66 -3.27 11.63
C ASN A 389 13.81 -4.75 12.02
N GLY A 390 12.85 -5.61 11.64
CA GLY A 390 12.91 -7.06 11.82
C GLY A 390 12.37 -7.59 13.14
N PHE A 391 11.78 -6.75 13.99
CA PHE A 391 11.14 -7.15 15.24
C PHE A 391 9.62 -7.07 15.14
N PHE A 392 8.92 -8.04 15.73
CA PHE A 392 7.47 -8.03 15.90
C PHE A 392 7.12 -7.45 17.25
N PHE A 393 6.38 -6.34 17.26
CA PHE A 393 6.00 -5.60 18.47
C PHE A 393 4.57 -5.90 18.88
N VAL A 394 4.35 -5.94 20.20
CA VAL A 394 3.05 -5.89 20.84
C VAL A 394 3.06 -4.68 21.79
N ILE A 395 2.20 -3.70 21.51
CA ILE A 395 2.13 -2.43 22.22
C ILE A 395 0.72 -2.26 22.78
N ASP A 396 0.59 -1.81 24.05
CA ASP A 396 -0.70 -1.45 24.61
C ASP A 396 -1.25 -0.20 23.90
N ARG A 397 -2.36 -0.36 23.12
CA ARG A 397 -2.88 0.74 22.29
C ARG A 397 -3.59 1.83 23.09
N THR A 398 -3.84 1.61 24.37
CA THR A 398 -4.49 2.61 25.22
C THR A 398 -3.54 3.69 25.71
N ASN A 399 -2.22 3.38 25.78
CA ASN A 399 -1.25 4.26 26.43
C ASN A 399 0.17 4.19 25.82
N GLY A 400 0.40 3.38 24.79
CA GLY A 400 1.69 3.24 24.12
C GLY A 400 2.73 2.44 24.87
N LYS A 401 2.38 1.72 25.94
CA LYS A 401 3.34 0.91 26.71
C LYS A 401 3.79 -0.31 25.93
N PHE A 402 5.10 -0.54 25.95
CA PHE A 402 5.74 -1.73 25.44
C PHE A 402 5.27 -2.97 26.23
N ILE A 403 4.88 -4.02 25.52
CA ILE A 403 4.57 -5.33 26.10
C ILE A 403 5.65 -6.33 25.73
N SER A 404 5.93 -6.49 24.44
CA SER A 404 6.98 -7.41 23.98
C SER A 404 7.47 -7.06 22.56
N ALA A 405 8.70 -7.47 22.27
CA ALA A 405 9.25 -7.49 20.91
C ALA A 405 10.20 -8.66 20.76
N LYS A 406 10.09 -9.37 19.62
CA LYS A 406 11.06 -10.40 19.24
C LYS A 406 11.29 -10.39 17.73
N ASN A 407 12.50 -10.68 17.32
CA ASN A 407 12.83 -10.72 15.91
C ASN A 407 12.13 -11.90 15.22
N TYR A 408 11.49 -11.59 14.06
CA TYR A 408 10.81 -12.58 13.22
C TYR A 408 11.66 -13.04 12.02
N VAL A 409 12.80 -12.38 11.80
CA VAL A 409 13.87 -12.73 10.85
C VAL A 409 15.23 -12.57 11.53
N ASP A 410 16.30 -12.89 10.83
CA ASP A 410 17.65 -12.59 11.29
C ASP A 410 17.86 -11.08 11.34
N VAL A 411 18.49 -10.62 12.45
CA VAL A 411 18.75 -9.20 12.73
C VAL A 411 20.15 -9.06 13.29
N ASN A 412 20.92 -8.07 12.81
CA ASN A 412 22.26 -7.80 13.32
C ASN A 412 22.51 -6.36 13.80
N TRP A 413 21.55 -5.45 13.64
CA TRP A 413 21.65 -4.07 14.12
C TRP A 413 21.36 -3.92 15.62
N ALA A 414 20.62 -4.87 16.22
CA ALA A 414 20.26 -4.91 17.64
C ALA A 414 20.20 -6.35 18.13
N LYS A 415 20.50 -6.57 19.41
CA LYS A 415 20.44 -7.88 20.09
C LYS A 415 19.06 -8.20 20.64
N GLY A 416 18.11 -7.26 20.61
CA GLY A 416 16.77 -7.34 21.17
C GLY A 416 16.35 -6.01 21.77
N TYR A 417 15.30 -6.05 22.59
CA TYR A 417 14.77 -4.90 23.33
C TYR A 417 14.86 -5.17 24.83
N ASP A 418 15.20 -4.13 25.60
CA ASP A 418 15.22 -4.20 27.06
C ASP A 418 13.80 -4.17 27.66
N ALA A 419 13.69 -4.27 28.98
CA ALA A 419 12.43 -4.26 29.70
C ALA A 419 11.63 -2.95 29.55
N ASN A 420 12.29 -1.86 29.16
CA ASN A 420 11.68 -0.56 28.91
C ASN A 420 11.25 -0.38 27.45
N GLY A 421 11.49 -1.39 26.60
CA GLY A 421 11.18 -1.35 25.19
C GLY A 421 12.18 -0.52 24.36
N ARG A 422 13.43 -0.44 24.81
CA ARG A 422 14.49 0.22 24.05
C ARG A 422 15.42 -0.83 23.40
N PRO A 423 15.83 -0.63 22.11
CA PRO A 423 16.73 -1.59 21.46
C PRO A 423 18.09 -1.65 22.13
N ILE A 424 18.64 -2.86 22.25
CA ILE A 424 20.01 -3.12 22.66
C ILE A 424 20.84 -3.13 21.37
N GLU A 425 21.24 -1.93 20.94
CA GLU A 425 21.89 -1.73 19.65
C GLU A 425 23.29 -2.38 19.58
N VAL A 426 23.69 -2.71 18.36
CA VAL A 426 25.07 -3.05 17.98
C VAL A 426 25.71 -1.76 17.45
N PRO A 427 26.67 -1.16 18.15
CA PRO A 427 27.22 0.16 17.80
C PRO A 427 27.81 0.23 16.38
N GLU A 428 28.43 -0.85 15.93
CA GLU A 428 29.06 -0.97 14.61
C GLU A 428 28.02 -0.84 13.47
N ALA A 429 26.76 -1.19 13.72
CA ALA A 429 25.67 -1.13 12.73
C ALA A 429 25.31 0.31 12.35
N ARG A 430 25.78 1.32 13.08
CA ARG A 430 25.53 2.73 12.74
C ARG A 430 26.27 3.22 11.49
N GLY A 431 27.12 2.37 10.88
CA GLY A 431 27.63 2.60 9.52
C GLY A 431 28.69 3.69 9.41
N GLU A 432 29.42 4.01 10.45
CA GLU A 432 30.63 4.84 10.34
C GLU A 432 31.67 4.18 9.42
N LYS A 433 31.78 2.86 9.51
CA LYS A 433 32.47 1.97 8.57
C LYS A 433 31.42 1.16 7.77
N PRO A 434 31.80 0.59 6.60
CA PRO A 434 30.91 -0.33 5.88
C PRO A 434 30.39 -1.44 6.80
N TYR A 435 29.07 -1.61 6.81
CA TYR A 435 28.37 -2.59 7.63
C TYR A 435 27.27 -3.29 6.82
N ASP A 436 27.28 -4.61 6.84
CA ASP A 436 26.24 -5.42 6.17
C ASP A 436 24.99 -5.46 7.05
N ALA A 437 24.07 -4.52 6.82
CA ALA A 437 22.86 -4.39 7.60
C ALA A 437 21.86 -5.51 7.25
N ILE A 438 21.40 -6.21 8.29
CA ILE A 438 20.35 -7.24 8.23
C ILE A 438 19.29 -6.88 9.27
N PRO A 439 18.06 -6.54 8.82
CA PRO A 439 17.65 -6.29 7.43
C PRO A 439 18.30 -5.03 6.84
N GLY A 440 18.38 -4.96 5.52
CA GLY A 440 18.76 -3.72 4.82
C GLY A 440 17.57 -2.75 4.73
N PRO A 441 17.73 -1.61 4.03
CA PRO A 441 16.69 -0.55 3.89
C PRO A 441 15.35 -1.00 3.29
N TYR A 442 15.31 -2.08 2.51
CA TYR A 442 14.03 -2.66 2.06
C TYR A 442 13.20 -3.21 3.22
N GLY A 443 13.83 -3.44 4.39
CA GLY A 443 13.20 -3.95 5.59
C GLY A 443 12.97 -5.45 5.56
N ALA A 444 12.73 -6.03 6.73
CA ALA A 444 12.30 -7.41 6.89
C ALA A 444 10.82 -7.61 6.53
N HIS A 445 10.03 -6.57 6.65
CA HIS A 445 8.67 -6.41 6.20
C HIS A 445 8.52 -4.97 5.68
N ASN A 446 7.62 -4.77 4.70
CA ASN A 446 7.37 -3.45 4.16
C ASN A 446 5.85 -3.17 4.15
N TRP A 447 5.36 -2.29 3.29
CA TRP A 447 3.95 -1.87 3.21
C TRP A 447 2.95 -2.99 2.88
N HIS A 448 3.39 -4.15 2.42
CA HIS A 448 2.54 -5.29 2.08
C HIS A 448 1.68 -5.70 3.28
N PRO A 449 0.34 -5.63 3.23
CA PRO A 449 -0.46 -5.81 4.44
C PRO A 449 -0.36 -7.23 4.99
N MET A 450 -0.12 -7.31 6.31
CA MET A 450 -0.28 -8.54 7.09
C MET A 450 -1.74 -8.73 7.50
N SER A 451 -2.11 -9.92 7.98
CA SER A 451 -3.47 -10.21 8.46
C SER A 451 -3.45 -11.00 9.77
N PHE A 452 -4.47 -10.80 10.61
CA PHE A 452 -4.61 -11.50 11.90
C PHE A 452 -5.89 -12.32 11.93
N ASN A 453 -5.77 -13.61 12.21
CA ASN A 453 -6.92 -14.50 12.35
C ASN A 453 -7.21 -14.79 13.83
N PRO A 454 -8.30 -14.28 14.39
CA PRO A 454 -8.64 -14.48 15.81
C PRO A 454 -8.99 -15.93 16.16
N LYS A 455 -9.35 -16.78 15.18
CA LYS A 455 -9.62 -18.21 15.41
C LYS A 455 -8.34 -19.02 15.61
N THR A 456 -7.27 -18.69 14.86
CA THR A 456 -5.96 -19.35 15.01
C THR A 456 -5.07 -18.64 16.04
N GLY A 457 -5.34 -17.36 16.33
CA GLY A 457 -4.50 -16.49 17.15
C GLY A 457 -3.20 -16.07 16.44
N LEU A 458 -3.10 -16.23 15.10
CA LEU A 458 -1.88 -16.02 14.34
C LEU A 458 -1.95 -14.78 13.46
N VAL A 459 -0.81 -14.11 13.32
CA VAL A 459 -0.56 -13.08 12.31
C VAL A 459 0.14 -13.73 11.11
N TYR A 460 -0.34 -13.45 9.90
CA TYR A 460 0.30 -13.90 8.66
C TYR A 460 1.06 -12.72 8.05
N LEU A 461 2.37 -12.83 8.06
CA LEU A 461 3.31 -11.75 7.85
C LEU A 461 4.13 -11.98 6.56
N PRO A 462 4.00 -11.12 5.52
CA PRO A 462 4.92 -11.11 4.39
C PRO A 462 6.30 -10.64 4.86
N ALA A 463 7.26 -11.54 4.94
CA ALA A 463 8.63 -11.23 5.37
C ALA A 463 9.62 -11.40 4.23
N GLN A 464 10.80 -10.79 4.35
CA GLN A 464 11.85 -10.86 3.35
C GLN A 464 13.23 -10.71 3.96
N HIS A 465 14.25 -11.17 3.22
CA HIS A 465 15.65 -11.05 3.55
C HIS A 465 16.39 -10.37 2.39
N VAL A 466 16.71 -9.09 2.56
CA VAL A 466 17.43 -8.28 1.57
C VAL A 466 18.51 -7.48 2.31
N PRO A 467 19.68 -8.10 2.57
CA PRO A 467 20.79 -7.39 3.21
C PRO A 467 21.39 -6.36 2.27
N LEU A 468 21.86 -5.22 2.82
CA LEU A 468 22.59 -4.21 2.07
C LEU A 468 23.76 -3.68 2.90
N ASN A 469 24.89 -3.41 2.23
CA ASN A 469 26.04 -2.78 2.86
C ASN A 469 25.84 -1.27 2.94
N LEU A 470 25.88 -0.72 4.14
CA LEU A 470 25.68 0.70 4.42
C LEU A 470 26.95 1.31 5.01
N SER A 471 27.28 2.52 4.57
CA SER A 471 28.38 3.30 5.16
C SER A 471 28.09 4.79 5.07
N GLU A 472 28.80 5.58 5.87
CA GLU A 472 28.71 7.04 5.77
C GLU A 472 29.19 7.50 4.39
N ASP A 473 28.38 8.34 3.72
CA ASP A 473 28.83 9.06 2.53
C ASP A 473 29.75 10.24 2.93
N LYS A 474 31.05 10.04 2.82
CA LYS A 474 32.07 11.05 3.16
C LYS A 474 32.05 12.26 2.24
N SER A 475 31.46 12.14 1.06
CA SER A 475 31.31 13.23 0.08
C SER A 475 30.14 14.14 0.40
N TRP A 476 29.17 13.66 1.17
CA TRP A 476 27.96 14.41 1.51
C TRP A 476 28.27 15.72 2.24
N ARG A 477 27.58 16.76 1.86
CA ARG A 477 27.68 18.10 2.49
C ARG A 477 26.26 18.63 2.70
N ASN A 478 25.99 19.12 3.91
CA ASN A 478 24.77 19.86 4.18
C ASN A 478 24.89 21.24 3.52
N ASN A 479 24.14 21.48 2.45
CA ASN A 479 24.12 22.77 1.78
C ASN A 479 23.02 23.65 2.35
N SER A 480 23.36 24.42 3.37
CA SER A 480 22.41 25.35 4.03
C SER A 480 21.88 26.46 3.11
N ASN A 481 22.50 26.67 1.95
CA ASN A 481 22.09 27.72 1.00
C ASN A 481 21.10 27.24 -0.05
N ILE A 482 20.91 25.92 -0.18
CA ILE A 482 19.99 25.31 -1.14
C ILE A 482 19.23 24.19 -0.40
N PRO A 483 18.07 24.54 0.20
CA PRO A 483 17.23 23.57 0.89
C PRO A 483 16.92 22.39 -0.02
N GLY A 484 17.04 21.16 0.50
CA GLY A 484 16.75 19.96 -0.28
C GLY A 484 17.72 19.68 -1.44
N GLN A 485 18.86 20.38 -1.53
CA GLN A 485 19.87 20.03 -2.50
C GLN A 485 20.51 18.69 -2.13
N ALA A 486 20.07 17.71 -2.85
CA ALA A 486 20.54 16.37 -2.78
C ALA A 486 21.90 16.21 -3.42
N MET A 487 22.57 15.15 -3.02
CA MET A 487 23.79 14.67 -3.64
C MET A 487 23.57 14.18 -5.08
N SER A 488 22.35 13.83 -5.44
CA SER A 488 21.99 13.44 -6.81
C SER A 488 21.29 14.58 -7.54
N GLY A 489 21.47 14.65 -8.87
CA GLY A 489 20.78 15.61 -9.72
C GLY A 489 19.25 15.45 -9.72
N LEU A 490 18.73 14.37 -9.15
CA LEU A 490 17.30 14.07 -8.99
C LEU A 490 16.73 14.43 -7.62
N GLY A 491 17.55 14.87 -6.67
CA GLY A 491 17.06 15.35 -5.41
C GLY A 491 17.21 14.40 -4.21
N TRP A 492 17.82 13.22 -4.35
CA TRP A 492 18.02 12.28 -3.24
C TRP A 492 19.07 12.77 -2.22
N ASN A 493 18.73 12.66 -0.94
CA ASN A 493 19.56 13.11 0.17
C ASN A 493 19.62 12.05 1.27
N LEU A 494 20.50 11.07 1.13
CA LEU A 494 20.64 9.97 2.07
C LEU A 494 21.76 10.20 3.09
N ALA A 495 22.85 10.84 2.70
CA ALA A 495 24.12 10.92 3.44
C ALA A 495 24.68 9.52 3.81
N THR A 496 24.21 8.51 3.12
CA THR A 496 24.58 7.09 3.29
C THR A 496 24.90 6.52 1.93
N ALA A 497 26.05 5.90 1.79
CA ALA A 497 26.44 5.10 0.64
C ALA A 497 25.84 3.69 0.79
N ILE A 498 25.19 3.22 -0.27
CA ILE A 498 24.58 1.89 -0.34
C ILE A 498 25.39 1.06 -1.33
N ASN A 499 25.86 -0.11 -0.88
CA ASN A 499 26.57 -1.06 -1.73
C ASN A 499 25.88 -2.42 -1.66
N VAL A 500 26.07 -3.22 -2.69
CA VAL A 500 25.58 -4.61 -2.71
C VAL A 500 26.44 -5.42 -1.75
N VAL A 501 25.80 -6.22 -0.90
CA VAL A 501 26.46 -7.25 -0.11
C VAL A 501 26.97 -8.36 -1.04
N ASP A 502 27.81 -9.24 -0.53
CA ASP A 502 28.33 -10.42 -1.24
C ASP A 502 27.27 -11.00 -2.22
N PRO A 503 27.57 -11.04 -3.53
CA PRO A 503 26.65 -11.54 -4.54
C PRO A 503 26.24 -13.01 -4.38
N THR A 504 26.86 -13.75 -3.45
CA THR A 504 26.44 -15.11 -3.06
C THR A 504 25.21 -15.11 -2.13
N SER A 505 24.92 -14.00 -1.47
CA SER A 505 23.73 -13.80 -0.64
C SER A 505 22.52 -13.47 -1.51
N GLN A 506 21.72 -14.48 -1.83
CA GLN A 506 20.50 -14.30 -2.62
C GLN A 506 19.36 -13.72 -1.77
N PRO A 507 18.74 -12.61 -2.17
CA PRO A 507 17.52 -12.12 -1.54
C PRO A 507 16.39 -13.14 -1.69
N PHE A 508 15.60 -13.32 -0.64
CA PHE A 508 14.42 -14.20 -0.66
C PHE A 508 13.26 -13.65 0.17
N GLY A 509 12.07 -14.19 -0.05
CA GLY A 509 10.86 -13.84 0.67
C GLY A 509 10.33 -15.00 1.52
N ARG A 510 9.44 -14.66 2.45
CA ARG A 510 8.73 -15.61 3.31
C ARG A 510 7.31 -15.16 3.60
N LEU A 511 6.39 -16.13 3.75
CA LEU A 511 5.16 -15.97 4.51
C LEU A 511 5.37 -16.62 5.87
N ILE A 512 5.24 -15.84 6.94
CA ILE A 512 5.41 -16.33 8.31
C ILE A 512 4.06 -16.29 9.01
N ALA A 513 3.66 -17.40 9.65
CA ALA A 513 2.61 -17.39 10.65
C ALA A 513 3.25 -17.19 12.04
N TRP A 514 2.92 -16.07 12.66
CA TRP A 514 3.49 -15.62 13.92
C TRP A 514 2.47 -15.65 15.04
N ASP A 515 2.81 -16.26 16.16
CA ASP A 515 2.03 -16.18 17.40
C ASP A 515 2.44 -14.90 18.17
N PRO A 516 1.59 -13.87 18.20
CA PRO A 516 1.94 -12.59 18.82
C PRO A 516 2.00 -12.64 20.36
N VAL A 517 1.37 -13.64 20.99
CA VAL A 517 1.39 -13.83 22.44
C VAL A 517 2.66 -14.54 22.88
N LYS A 518 3.01 -15.65 22.18
CA LYS A 518 4.21 -16.42 22.48
C LYS A 518 5.46 -15.83 21.82
N GLN A 519 5.31 -14.86 20.93
CA GLN A 519 6.40 -14.24 20.20
C GLN A 519 7.28 -15.28 19.47
N GLN A 520 6.63 -16.13 18.68
CA GLN A 520 7.33 -17.18 17.93
C GLN A 520 6.66 -17.51 16.60
N GLN A 521 7.47 -17.96 15.66
CA GLN A 521 7.02 -18.53 14.40
C GLN A 521 6.35 -19.88 14.65
N VAL A 522 5.14 -20.08 14.08
CA VAL A 522 4.42 -21.36 14.11
C VAL A 522 4.70 -22.16 12.85
N TRP A 523 4.58 -21.53 11.70
CA TRP A 523 4.95 -22.11 10.41
C TRP A 523 5.45 -21.02 9.45
N LYS A 524 6.08 -21.42 8.36
CA LYS A 524 6.51 -20.52 7.29
C LYS A 524 6.40 -21.17 5.92
N GLN A 525 6.35 -20.35 4.88
CA GLN A 525 6.56 -20.72 3.49
C GLN A 525 7.66 -19.84 2.91
N ASP A 526 8.66 -20.44 2.28
CA ASP A 526 9.77 -19.71 1.66
C ASP A 526 9.46 -19.45 0.17
N TYR A 527 9.85 -18.28 -0.33
CA TYR A 527 9.76 -17.85 -1.71
C TYR A 527 11.14 -17.56 -2.28
N VAL A 528 11.33 -17.80 -3.57
CA VAL A 528 12.62 -17.58 -4.26
C VAL A 528 12.95 -16.10 -4.45
N SER A 529 11.96 -15.21 -4.32
CA SER A 529 12.13 -13.76 -4.48
C SER A 529 11.55 -13.03 -3.28
N PRO A 530 12.12 -11.90 -2.86
CA PRO A 530 11.46 -10.97 -1.95
C PRO A 530 10.30 -10.26 -2.64
N TRP A 531 9.63 -9.34 -1.91
CA TRP A 531 8.60 -8.46 -2.46
C TRP A 531 7.32 -9.20 -2.87
N ASN A 532 6.86 -10.14 -2.03
CA ASN A 532 5.60 -10.85 -2.23
C ASN A 532 4.43 -10.04 -1.69
N GLY A 533 3.24 -10.24 -2.25
CA GLY A 533 2.04 -9.48 -1.92
C GLY A 533 1.57 -9.58 -0.47
N GLY A 534 0.63 -8.72 -0.11
CA GLY A 534 -0.03 -8.74 1.18
C GLY A 534 -0.92 -9.96 1.38
N THR A 535 -1.37 -10.15 2.63
CA THR A 535 -2.20 -11.30 3.03
C THR A 535 -3.65 -10.93 3.27
N LEU A 536 -4.51 -11.93 3.20
CA LEU A 536 -5.90 -11.98 3.59
C LEU A 536 -6.13 -13.31 4.30
N THR A 537 -6.83 -13.32 5.44
CA THR A 537 -7.24 -14.55 6.10
C THR A 537 -8.76 -14.60 6.29
N THR A 538 -9.33 -15.82 6.36
CA THR A 538 -10.78 -16.02 6.39
C THR A 538 -11.23 -16.98 7.48
N ALA A 539 -12.53 -16.92 7.82
CA ALA A 539 -13.16 -17.88 8.71
C ALA A 539 -13.21 -19.31 8.15
N GLY A 540 -13.01 -19.47 6.83
CA GLY A 540 -12.82 -20.75 6.15
C GLY A 540 -11.44 -21.40 6.38
N ASN A 541 -10.66 -20.91 7.34
CA ASN A 541 -9.32 -21.38 7.70
C ASN A 541 -8.30 -21.28 6.54
N LEU A 542 -8.39 -20.18 5.76
CA LEU A 542 -7.51 -19.91 4.63
C LEU A 542 -6.67 -18.65 4.84
N VAL A 543 -5.47 -18.65 4.27
CA VAL A 543 -4.65 -17.46 4.03
C VAL A 543 -4.39 -17.36 2.54
N PHE A 544 -4.71 -16.21 1.95
CA PHE A 544 -4.40 -15.91 0.55
C PHE A 544 -3.22 -14.94 0.48
N GLN A 545 -2.30 -15.21 -0.44
CA GLN A 545 -1.18 -14.32 -0.75
C GLN A 545 -0.81 -14.41 -2.24
N GLY A 546 -0.45 -13.26 -2.81
CA GLY A 546 0.21 -13.21 -4.11
C GLY A 546 1.73 -13.34 -3.97
N SER A 547 2.39 -13.93 -4.96
CA SER A 547 3.86 -14.04 -4.98
C SER A 547 4.49 -13.24 -6.12
N ALA A 548 5.74 -12.84 -5.91
CA ALA A 548 6.54 -12.10 -6.89
C ALA A 548 6.70 -12.87 -8.22
N ASP A 549 6.73 -14.21 -8.15
CA ASP A 549 6.87 -15.10 -9.31
C ASP A 549 5.55 -15.38 -10.07
N GLY A 550 4.49 -14.60 -9.79
CA GLY A 550 3.25 -14.61 -10.58
C GLY A 550 2.29 -15.74 -10.23
N ARG A 551 2.13 -16.05 -8.93
CA ARG A 551 1.14 -17.02 -8.43
C ARG A 551 0.25 -16.36 -7.37
N PHE A 552 -1.05 -16.64 -7.44
CA PHE A 552 -1.96 -16.37 -6.34
C PHE A 552 -2.24 -17.68 -5.60
N ILE A 553 -2.01 -17.70 -4.29
CA ILE A 553 -1.89 -18.95 -3.53
C ILE A 553 -2.82 -18.91 -2.31
N ALA A 554 -3.46 -20.03 -2.00
CA ALA A 554 -4.20 -20.26 -0.76
C ALA A 554 -3.51 -21.32 0.10
N TYR A 555 -3.30 -20.98 1.37
CA TYR A 555 -2.73 -21.85 2.39
C TYR A 555 -3.76 -22.16 3.46
N ASN A 556 -3.62 -23.33 4.10
CA ASN A 556 -4.30 -23.63 5.36
C ASN A 556 -3.76 -22.70 6.45
N ALA A 557 -4.64 -21.90 7.07
CA ALA A 557 -4.25 -20.90 8.05
C ALA A 557 -3.58 -21.49 9.30
N THR A 558 -3.97 -22.71 9.70
CA THR A 558 -3.45 -23.39 10.88
C THR A 558 -2.10 -24.07 10.62
N THR A 559 -1.94 -24.74 9.46
CA THR A 559 -0.79 -25.62 9.20
C THR A 559 0.23 -25.05 8.22
N GLY A 560 -0.15 -24.05 7.42
CA GLY A 560 0.67 -23.51 6.33
C GLY A 560 0.69 -24.39 5.08
N GLU A 561 -0.06 -25.50 5.02
CA GLU A 561 -0.15 -26.33 3.84
C GLU A 561 -0.68 -25.55 2.66
N LYS A 562 -0.01 -25.62 1.51
CA LYS A 562 -0.50 -25.04 0.25
C LYS A 562 -1.66 -25.89 -0.27
N LEU A 563 -2.86 -25.31 -0.32
CA LEU A 563 -4.09 -25.99 -0.75
C LEU A 563 -4.46 -25.71 -2.20
N TRP A 564 -4.12 -24.53 -2.72
CA TRP A 564 -4.47 -24.11 -4.07
C TRP A 564 -3.51 -23.02 -4.57
N GLU A 565 -3.34 -22.94 -5.86
CA GLU A 565 -2.65 -21.84 -6.54
C GLU A 565 -3.19 -21.62 -7.94
N SER A 566 -3.10 -20.39 -8.44
CA SER A 566 -3.42 -20.00 -9.82
C SER A 566 -2.30 -19.13 -10.38
N PRO A 567 -1.82 -19.39 -11.60
CA PRO A 567 -0.86 -18.51 -12.26
C PRO A 567 -1.53 -17.18 -12.65
N THR A 568 -0.81 -16.09 -12.47
CA THR A 568 -1.24 -14.73 -12.80
C THR A 568 -0.33 -14.03 -13.80
N GLY A 569 0.67 -14.74 -14.32
CA GLY A 569 1.60 -14.30 -15.33
C GLY A 569 2.69 -13.38 -14.79
N THR A 570 2.35 -12.18 -14.34
CA THR A 570 3.29 -11.28 -13.68
C THR A 570 3.12 -11.29 -12.17
N GLY A 571 4.10 -10.74 -11.44
CA GLY A 571 4.14 -10.76 -9.98
C GLY A 571 3.00 -9.99 -9.32
N ILE A 572 2.67 -10.40 -8.10
CA ILE A 572 1.65 -9.79 -7.25
C ILE A 572 2.34 -9.17 -6.05
N VAL A 573 2.17 -7.86 -5.86
CA VAL A 573 2.65 -7.11 -4.70
C VAL A 573 1.50 -6.56 -3.85
N ALA A 574 0.30 -6.47 -4.41
CA ALA A 574 -0.91 -5.97 -3.75
C ALA A 574 -1.48 -6.94 -2.71
N GLY A 575 -2.32 -6.42 -1.82
CA GLY A 575 -3.13 -7.22 -0.90
C GLY A 575 -4.46 -7.64 -1.51
N PRO A 576 -4.89 -8.92 -1.34
CA PRO A 576 -6.19 -9.39 -1.83
C PRO A 576 -7.37 -8.92 -0.95
N ALA A 577 -8.58 -8.96 -1.50
CA ALA A 577 -9.83 -8.72 -0.81
C ALA A 577 -10.83 -9.85 -1.07
N THR A 578 -11.73 -10.12 -0.10
CA THR A 578 -12.83 -11.08 -0.28
C THR A 578 -14.15 -10.49 0.20
N TYR A 579 -15.20 -10.78 -0.52
CA TYR A 579 -16.52 -10.16 -0.30
C TYR A 579 -17.63 -11.05 -0.86
N MET A 580 -18.88 -10.73 -0.51
CA MET A 580 -20.07 -11.44 -0.94
C MET A 580 -20.84 -10.60 -1.96
N VAL A 581 -21.20 -11.17 -3.11
CA VAL A 581 -22.09 -10.53 -4.08
C VAL A 581 -23.15 -11.55 -4.50
N ASP A 582 -24.43 -11.18 -4.35
CA ASP A 582 -25.57 -12.03 -4.73
C ASP A 582 -25.53 -13.46 -4.17
N GLY A 583 -25.03 -13.60 -2.92
CA GLY A 583 -24.90 -14.90 -2.26
C GLY A 583 -23.67 -15.73 -2.64
N VAL A 584 -22.79 -15.20 -3.48
CA VAL A 584 -21.53 -15.84 -3.89
C VAL A 584 -20.34 -15.11 -3.27
N GLN A 585 -19.42 -15.85 -2.65
CA GLN A 585 -18.15 -15.32 -2.16
C GLN A 585 -17.13 -15.24 -3.30
N TYR A 586 -16.52 -14.07 -3.42
CA TYR A 586 -15.43 -13.78 -4.36
C TYR A 586 -14.12 -13.47 -3.61
N VAL A 587 -13.01 -13.73 -4.28
CA VAL A 587 -11.69 -13.27 -3.88
C VAL A 587 -11.06 -12.54 -5.06
N SER A 588 -10.61 -11.29 -4.84
CA SER A 588 -9.98 -10.48 -5.88
C SER A 588 -8.61 -10.02 -5.45
N VAL A 589 -7.69 -9.91 -6.42
CA VAL A 589 -6.35 -9.37 -6.23
C VAL A 589 -5.93 -8.55 -7.44
N ALA A 590 -5.27 -7.42 -7.19
CA ALA A 590 -4.63 -6.65 -8.23
C ALA A 590 -3.25 -7.26 -8.52
N VAL A 591 -2.96 -7.50 -9.78
CA VAL A 591 -1.74 -8.14 -10.29
C VAL A 591 -0.97 -7.12 -11.10
N GLY A 592 0.31 -6.94 -10.84
CA GLY A 592 1.17 -6.02 -11.57
C GLY A 592 2.50 -5.84 -10.85
N TRP A 593 3.57 -6.37 -11.43
CA TRP A 593 4.91 -6.29 -10.86
C TRP A 593 5.47 -4.87 -10.92
N GLY A 594 6.01 -4.37 -9.83
CA GLY A 594 6.57 -3.03 -9.72
C GLY A 594 6.92 -2.65 -8.28
N GLY A 595 6.85 -1.36 -7.97
CA GLY A 595 7.36 -0.80 -6.73
C GLY A 595 8.88 -0.76 -6.72
N VAL A 596 9.48 -0.35 -5.58
CA VAL A 596 10.93 -0.09 -5.51
C VAL A 596 11.81 -1.27 -5.97
N PHE A 597 11.47 -2.49 -5.54
CA PHE A 597 12.22 -3.68 -5.95
C PHE A 597 11.92 -4.07 -7.40
N GLY A 598 10.68 -3.95 -7.81
CA GLY A 598 10.22 -4.26 -9.16
C GLY A 598 10.67 -3.26 -10.24
N LEU A 599 11.21 -2.09 -9.88
CA LEU A 599 11.88 -1.20 -10.83
C LEU A 599 13.16 -1.84 -11.38
N LEU A 600 13.93 -2.50 -10.51
CA LEU A 600 15.29 -2.95 -10.77
C LEU A 600 15.38 -4.43 -11.15
N GLU A 601 14.45 -5.26 -10.65
CA GLU A 601 14.53 -6.71 -10.76
C GLU A 601 13.23 -7.32 -11.31
N ARG A 602 13.37 -8.44 -12.02
CA ARG A 602 12.27 -9.29 -12.47
C ARG A 602 12.24 -10.57 -11.67
N ALA A 603 11.04 -10.95 -11.22
CA ALA A 603 10.82 -12.23 -10.55
C ALA A 603 10.18 -13.28 -11.49
N THR A 604 9.74 -12.88 -12.69
CA THR A 604 9.13 -13.73 -13.73
C THR A 604 9.62 -13.31 -15.12
N ASP A 605 9.60 -14.25 -16.06
CA ASP A 605 9.92 -13.99 -17.48
C ASP A 605 8.70 -13.51 -18.28
N LYS A 606 7.63 -13.12 -17.65
CA LYS A 606 6.40 -12.65 -18.30
C LYS A 606 6.14 -11.18 -18.03
N GLU A 607 5.52 -10.55 -19.00
CA GLU A 607 5.03 -9.16 -18.95
C GLU A 607 3.54 -9.13 -19.25
N GLY A 608 2.86 -8.16 -18.66
CA GLY A 608 1.47 -7.86 -18.93
C GLY A 608 1.06 -6.56 -18.24
N PRO A 609 -0.06 -5.98 -18.66
CA PRO A 609 -0.61 -4.83 -17.96
C PRO A 609 -1.04 -5.20 -16.55
N GLY A 610 -1.10 -4.21 -15.68
CA GLY A 610 -1.74 -4.34 -14.38
C GLY A 610 -3.17 -4.84 -14.54
N THR A 611 -3.56 -5.89 -13.83
CA THR A 611 -4.82 -6.59 -14.07
C THR A 611 -5.48 -6.98 -12.76
N VAL A 612 -6.78 -6.76 -12.59
CA VAL A 612 -7.54 -7.34 -11.47
C VAL A 612 -7.96 -8.76 -11.84
N PHE A 613 -7.62 -9.72 -10.99
CA PHE A 613 -8.09 -11.10 -11.07
C PHE A 613 -9.16 -11.33 -10.02
N THR A 614 -10.30 -11.91 -10.42
CA THR A 614 -11.39 -12.25 -9.51
C THR A 614 -11.76 -13.71 -9.63
N PHE A 615 -11.80 -14.38 -8.48
CA PHE A 615 -12.01 -15.82 -8.34
C PHE A 615 -13.29 -16.12 -7.57
N ALA A 616 -13.95 -17.23 -7.92
CA ALA A 616 -15.06 -17.82 -7.17
C ALA A 616 -15.03 -19.34 -7.33
N VAL A 617 -15.69 -20.08 -6.44
CA VAL A 617 -15.87 -21.54 -6.61
C VAL A 617 -16.59 -21.82 -7.93
N GLY A 618 -16.03 -22.72 -8.74
CA GLY A 618 -16.54 -23.09 -10.06
C GLY A 618 -16.32 -22.01 -11.14
N GLY A 619 -15.44 -21.04 -10.91
CA GLY A 619 -14.99 -20.13 -11.96
C GLY A 619 -14.27 -20.87 -13.08
N ASN A 620 -14.46 -20.46 -14.34
CA ASN A 620 -13.96 -21.16 -15.52
C ASN A 620 -13.47 -20.22 -16.64
N ALA A 621 -13.27 -18.95 -16.34
CA ALA A 621 -12.70 -18.01 -17.29
C ALA A 621 -11.22 -18.36 -17.57
N SER A 622 -10.77 -18.08 -18.79
CA SER A 622 -9.36 -18.22 -19.14
C SER A 622 -8.55 -17.00 -18.66
N PRO A 623 -7.34 -17.19 -18.14
CA PRO A 623 -6.47 -16.06 -17.85
C PRO A 623 -6.05 -15.33 -19.15
N PRO A 624 -5.68 -14.04 -19.08
CA PRO A 624 -5.16 -13.34 -20.23
C PRO A 624 -3.84 -13.97 -20.70
N GLU A 625 -3.52 -13.80 -21.99
CA GLU A 625 -2.22 -14.17 -22.49
C GLU A 625 -1.15 -13.19 -22.00
N PHE A 626 -0.04 -13.74 -21.52
CA PHE A 626 1.10 -12.95 -21.08
C PHE A 626 2.24 -13.04 -22.10
N THR A 627 2.81 -11.89 -22.43
CA THR A 627 3.97 -11.84 -23.32
C THR A 627 5.21 -12.35 -22.58
N LYS A 628 6.01 -13.17 -23.22
CA LYS A 628 7.29 -13.55 -22.67
C LYS A 628 8.29 -12.41 -22.84
N TYR A 629 8.85 -11.95 -21.71
CA TYR A 629 9.92 -10.97 -21.75
C TYR A 629 11.18 -11.58 -22.35
N GLN A 630 11.70 -10.93 -23.39
CA GLN A 630 12.97 -11.30 -24.00
C GLN A 630 14.05 -10.33 -23.52
N MET A 631 14.87 -10.77 -22.59
CA MET A 631 16.02 -9.99 -22.14
C MET A 631 17.01 -9.88 -23.30
N GLN A 632 17.41 -8.66 -23.62
CA GLN A 632 18.44 -8.40 -24.61
C GLN A 632 19.83 -8.76 -24.06
N GLY A 633 20.78 -9.02 -24.93
CA GLY A 633 22.19 -9.14 -24.55
C GLY A 633 22.75 -7.83 -24.01
N LEU A 634 23.89 -7.91 -23.34
CA LEU A 634 24.61 -6.69 -22.92
C LEU A 634 24.89 -5.81 -24.13
N VAL A 635 24.66 -4.49 -23.99
CA VAL A 635 24.91 -3.50 -25.03
C VAL A 635 26.36 -3.58 -25.50
N GLU A 636 26.56 -3.50 -26.82
CA GLU A 636 27.88 -3.63 -27.43
C GLU A 636 28.06 -2.73 -28.66
N GLY A 637 29.32 -2.37 -28.92
CA GLY A 637 29.71 -1.67 -30.16
C GLY A 637 29.57 -0.15 -30.13
N VAL A 638 29.11 0.45 -29.04
CA VAL A 638 29.08 1.91 -28.89
C VAL A 638 30.49 2.40 -28.55
N LYS A 639 31.03 3.28 -29.38
CA LYS A 639 32.36 3.86 -29.16
C LYS A 639 32.35 4.85 -28.02
N TYR A 640 33.33 4.77 -27.15
CA TYR A 640 33.51 5.68 -26.04
C TYR A 640 34.99 5.93 -25.72
N ASN A 641 35.29 7.00 -24.98
CA ASN A 641 36.62 7.26 -24.45
C ASN A 641 36.77 6.55 -23.09
N PRO A 642 37.72 5.63 -22.91
CA PRO A 642 37.94 4.92 -21.64
C PRO A 642 38.22 5.84 -20.45
N ALA A 643 38.79 7.04 -20.67
CA ALA A 643 39.04 8.03 -19.61
C ALA A 643 37.74 8.61 -19.00
N ASP A 644 36.63 8.52 -19.75
CA ASP A 644 35.32 9.05 -19.32
C ASP A 644 34.52 8.06 -18.44
N VAL A 645 34.93 6.79 -18.32
CA VAL A 645 34.23 5.78 -17.53
C VAL A 645 34.14 6.19 -16.05
N GLY A 646 35.25 6.60 -15.44
CA GLY A 646 35.27 7.04 -14.03
C GLY A 646 34.38 8.27 -13.77
N PRO A 647 34.57 9.39 -14.49
CA PRO A 647 33.64 10.53 -14.40
C PRO A 647 32.19 10.17 -14.69
N GLY A 648 31.93 9.29 -15.67
CA GLY A 648 30.61 8.80 -16.03
C GLY A 648 29.93 8.01 -14.92
N THR A 649 30.69 7.28 -14.11
CA THR A 649 30.15 6.56 -12.93
C THR A 649 29.44 7.50 -11.96
N LEU A 650 30.08 8.63 -11.62
CA LEU A 650 29.50 9.60 -10.69
C LEU A 650 28.22 10.23 -11.26
N LEU A 651 28.24 10.61 -12.54
CA LEU A 651 27.08 11.16 -13.23
C LEU A 651 25.92 10.16 -13.30
N TYR A 652 26.22 8.89 -13.60
CA TYR A 652 25.24 7.83 -13.66
C TYR A 652 24.60 7.54 -12.30
N VAL A 653 25.42 7.38 -11.28
CA VAL A 653 24.93 7.14 -9.90
C VAL A 653 24.08 8.30 -9.41
N SER A 654 24.42 9.54 -9.76
CA SER A 654 23.67 10.72 -9.35
C SER A 654 22.32 10.89 -10.07
N ASN A 655 22.15 10.35 -11.31
CA ASN A 655 21.03 10.70 -12.16
C ASN A 655 20.23 9.51 -12.70
N CYS A 656 20.78 8.29 -12.73
CA CYS A 656 20.18 7.17 -13.47
C CYS A 656 19.96 5.92 -12.63
N VAL A 657 20.84 5.62 -11.66
CA VAL A 657 20.92 4.33 -10.98
C VAL A 657 19.63 3.93 -10.23
N PHE A 658 18.92 4.90 -9.64
CA PHE A 658 17.73 4.60 -8.85
C PHE A 658 16.57 4.05 -9.68
N CYS A 659 16.48 4.44 -10.96
CA CYS A 659 15.46 3.95 -11.88
C CYS A 659 15.97 2.79 -12.73
N HIS A 660 17.24 2.83 -13.15
CA HIS A 660 17.78 1.90 -14.14
C HIS A 660 18.71 0.82 -13.57
N GLY A 661 19.03 0.89 -12.26
CA GLY A 661 19.99 -0.01 -11.62
C GLY A 661 21.43 0.15 -12.15
N VAL A 662 22.33 -0.73 -11.71
CA VAL A 662 23.71 -0.76 -12.21
C VAL A 662 23.73 -1.44 -13.57
N PRO A 663 24.34 -0.83 -14.62
CA PRO A 663 24.33 -1.37 -15.97
C PRO A 663 24.84 -2.82 -16.02
N GLY A 664 24.03 -3.73 -16.56
CA GLY A 664 24.37 -5.13 -16.72
C GLY A 664 24.40 -5.99 -15.46
N VAL A 665 24.21 -5.40 -14.26
CA VAL A 665 24.12 -6.12 -12.98
C VAL A 665 22.67 -6.44 -12.64
N ASN A 666 21.83 -5.42 -12.50
CA ASN A 666 20.39 -5.60 -12.34
C ASN A 666 19.75 -5.99 -13.67
N LYS A 667 18.72 -6.85 -13.61
CA LYS A 667 18.06 -7.36 -14.83
C LYS A 667 17.07 -6.37 -15.45
N GLY A 668 16.75 -5.29 -14.74
CA GLY A 668 15.66 -4.40 -15.10
C GLY A 668 14.30 -5.00 -14.75
N GLY A 669 13.39 -4.17 -14.28
CA GLY A 669 12.04 -4.54 -13.91
C GLY A 669 11.01 -3.81 -14.77
N ALA A 670 10.18 -2.99 -14.12
CA ALA A 670 9.24 -2.09 -14.79
C ALA A 670 9.95 -1.02 -15.65
N ILE A 671 11.20 -0.72 -15.31
CA ILE A 671 12.09 0.16 -16.10
C ILE A 671 13.28 -0.67 -16.61
N LYS A 672 13.67 -0.46 -17.87
CA LYS A 672 14.79 -1.18 -18.48
C LYS A 672 16.12 -0.81 -17.82
N ASN A 673 16.97 -1.79 -17.58
CA ASN A 673 18.37 -1.55 -17.23
C ASN A 673 19.15 -1.11 -18.47
N LEU A 674 19.91 -0.01 -18.36
CA LEU A 674 20.61 0.59 -19.50
C LEU A 674 21.77 -0.25 -20.03
N GLY A 675 22.22 -1.26 -19.30
CA GLY A 675 23.19 -2.26 -19.79
C GLY A 675 22.61 -3.24 -20.82
N TYR A 676 21.27 -3.32 -20.96
CA TYR A 676 20.56 -4.24 -21.83
C TYR A 676 19.67 -3.52 -22.86
N ILE A 677 20.01 -2.30 -23.24
CA ILE A 677 19.32 -1.56 -24.31
C ILE A 677 20.02 -1.76 -25.65
N PRO A 678 19.34 -1.53 -26.80
CA PRO A 678 19.96 -1.51 -28.10
C PRO A 678 21.12 -0.50 -28.18
N ALA A 679 22.19 -0.82 -28.91
CA ALA A 679 23.30 0.10 -29.13
C ALA A 679 22.85 1.43 -29.75
N SER A 680 21.83 1.40 -30.62
CA SER A 680 21.22 2.60 -31.20
C SER A 680 20.56 3.51 -30.15
N GLU A 681 19.91 2.97 -29.11
CA GLU A 681 19.35 3.76 -28.02
C GLU A 681 20.47 4.40 -27.19
N LEU A 682 21.53 3.65 -26.86
CA LEU A 682 22.67 4.18 -26.11
C LEU A 682 23.45 5.25 -26.92
N ALA A 683 23.62 5.04 -28.22
CA ALA A 683 24.27 6.04 -29.10
C ALA A 683 23.45 7.34 -29.21
N ASN A 684 22.13 7.27 -29.04
CA ASN A 684 21.22 8.41 -29.11
C ASN A 684 20.77 8.88 -27.69
N LEU A 685 21.56 8.60 -26.66
CA LEU A 685 21.21 8.94 -25.28
C LEU A 685 20.87 10.42 -25.09
N LYS A 686 21.51 11.33 -25.85
CA LYS A 686 21.20 12.76 -25.84
C LYS A 686 19.74 13.05 -26.20
N ASP A 687 19.26 12.51 -27.31
CA ASP A 687 17.89 12.76 -27.79
C ASP A 687 16.84 12.10 -26.88
N ILE A 688 17.24 11.06 -26.13
CA ILE A 688 16.41 10.40 -25.15
C ILE A 688 16.36 11.21 -23.84
N ALA A 689 17.49 11.70 -23.36
CA ALA A 689 17.62 12.37 -22.08
C ALA A 689 17.13 13.84 -22.12
N PHE A 690 17.25 14.50 -23.27
CA PHE A 690 16.86 15.89 -23.45
C PHE A 690 15.50 15.98 -24.15
N ASN A 691 14.43 16.14 -23.35
CA ASN A 691 13.06 16.24 -23.84
C ASN A 691 12.60 15.06 -24.73
N GLY A 692 13.12 13.86 -24.44
CA GLY A 692 12.89 12.67 -25.25
C GLY A 692 11.53 11.99 -25.06
N PRO A 693 11.28 10.90 -25.82
CA PRO A 693 9.97 10.25 -25.92
C PRO A 693 9.53 9.59 -24.62
N PHE A 694 10.45 9.22 -23.72
CA PHE A 694 10.14 8.55 -22.46
C PHE A 694 9.69 9.49 -21.33
N LYS A 695 9.68 10.81 -21.57
CA LYS A 695 9.13 11.80 -20.65
C LYS A 695 7.66 11.49 -20.29
N ALA A 696 6.88 11.09 -21.30
CA ALA A 696 5.49 10.67 -21.09
C ALA A 696 5.34 9.38 -20.23
N HIS A 697 6.43 8.65 -20.05
CA HIS A 697 6.48 7.40 -19.27
C HIS A 697 7.20 7.55 -17.92
N GLY A 698 7.49 8.78 -17.49
CA GLY A 698 8.07 9.08 -16.18
C GLY A 698 9.58 9.32 -16.18
N MET A 699 10.26 9.30 -17.32
CA MET A 699 11.67 9.68 -17.40
C MET A 699 11.82 11.19 -17.23
N PRO A 700 12.71 11.67 -16.34
CA PRO A 700 12.94 13.12 -16.20
C PRO A 700 13.55 13.74 -17.46
N ASP A 701 13.23 15.01 -17.68
CA ASP A 701 13.91 15.85 -18.66
C ASP A 701 15.19 16.41 -18.04
N PHE A 702 16.33 16.06 -18.61
CA PHE A 702 17.64 16.51 -18.16
C PHE A 702 18.14 17.77 -18.88
N THR A 703 17.32 18.40 -19.74
CA THR A 703 17.66 19.66 -20.39
C THR A 703 17.99 20.73 -19.37
N GLY A 704 19.16 21.33 -19.48
CA GLY A 704 19.65 22.34 -18.52
C GLY A 704 20.19 21.79 -17.19
N LYS A 705 20.03 20.48 -16.92
CA LYS A 705 20.60 19.80 -15.73
C LYS A 705 21.91 19.11 -16.04
N LEU A 706 21.98 18.44 -17.18
CA LEU A 706 23.17 17.80 -17.72
C LEU A 706 23.62 18.50 -19.01
N LYS A 707 24.91 18.44 -19.28
CA LYS A 707 25.48 18.88 -20.57
C LYS A 707 25.63 17.68 -21.50
N GLU A 708 25.76 17.95 -22.79
CA GLU A 708 25.98 16.90 -23.77
C GLU A 708 27.24 16.06 -23.47
N GLU A 709 28.31 16.72 -23.01
CA GLU A 709 29.55 16.04 -22.59
C GLU A 709 29.34 15.11 -21.38
N ASP A 710 28.40 15.40 -20.50
CA ASP A 710 28.05 14.54 -19.37
C ASP A 710 27.35 13.26 -19.83
N LEU A 711 26.48 13.37 -20.85
CA LEU A 711 25.85 12.20 -21.45
C LEU A 711 26.85 11.30 -22.18
N LEU A 712 27.90 11.86 -22.80
CA LEU A 712 28.99 11.07 -23.39
C LEU A 712 29.74 10.27 -22.31
N LYS A 713 29.99 10.88 -21.14
CA LYS A 713 30.61 10.19 -19.99
C LYS A 713 29.68 9.10 -19.43
N ILE A 714 28.38 9.37 -19.32
CA ILE A 714 27.37 8.38 -18.90
C ILE A 714 27.35 7.20 -19.91
N THR A 715 27.36 7.48 -21.21
CA THR A 715 27.46 6.47 -22.27
C THR A 715 28.73 5.62 -22.10
N ALA A 716 29.88 6.27 -21.82
CA ALA A 716 31.14 5.57 -21.57
C ALA A 716 31.05 4.63 -20.34
N PHE A 717 30.42 5.06 -19.27
CA PHE A 717 30.20 4.22 -18.10
C PHE A 717 29.31 3.01 -18.41
N ILE A 718 28.19 3.20 -19.10
CA ILE A 718 27.25 2.11 -19.46
C ILE A 718 27.94 1.08 -20.35
N GLN A 719 28.55 1.52 -21.47
CA GLN A 719 29.23 0.61 -22.38
C GLN A 719 30.45 -0.04 -21.75
N GLY A 720 31.28 0.74 -21.05
CA GLY A 720 32.49 0.24 -20.37
C GLY A 720 32.18 -0.80 -19.30
N THR A 721 31.10 -0.63 -18.54
CA THR A 721 30.62 -1.63 -17.58
C THR A 721 30.14 -2.89 -18.29
N ALA A 722 29.33 -2.76 -19.35
CA ALA A 722 28.87 -3.89 -20.15
C ALA A 722 30.05 -4.70 -20.74
N ASP A 723 31.07 -4.02 -21.25
CA ASP A 723 32.28 -4.67 -21.77
C ASP A 723 33.09 -5.38 -20.71
N ALA A 724 33.19 -4.80 -19.50
CA ALA A 724 33.94 -5.38 -18.38
C ALA A 724 33.33 -6.67 -17.84
N ILE A 725 31.98 -6.75 -17.81
CA ILE A 725 31.26 -7.93 -17.28
C ILE A 725 30.90 -8.96 -18.36
N ARG A 726 31.12 -8.64 -19.63
CA ARG A 726 30.85 -9.57 -20.73
C ARG A 726 31.70 -10.82 -20.60
N PRO A 727 31.11 -12.04 -20.69
CA PRO A 727 31.88 -13.28 -20.69
C PRO A 727 32.92 -13.24 -21.81
N LYS A 728 34.19 -13.42 -21.44
CA LYS A 728 35.24 -13.57 -22.46
C LYS A 728 34.98 -14.84 -23.28
N PRO A 729 35.13 -14.80 -24.63
CA PRO A 729 35.05 -16.01 -25.42
C PRO A 729 35.99 -17.07 -24.81
N ALA A 730 35.50 -18.29 -24.66
CA ALA A 730 36.38 -19.39 -24.26
C ALA A 730 37.58 -19.40 -25.22
N ALA A 731 38.82 -19.34 -24.66
CA ALA A 731 40.00 -19.46 -25.44
C ALA A 731 39.92 -20.78 -26.25
N LYS A 732 39.91 -20.67 -27.57
CA LYS A 732 39.90 -21.84 -28.50
C LYS A 732 41.18 -22.64 -28.39
#